data_aa60e8641ad765af21a608e0d4cd0540
#
_entry.id   aa60e8641ad765af21a608e0d4cd0540
#
_cell.length_a   1.000
_cell.length_b   1.000
_cell.length_c   1.000
_cell.angle_alpha   90.00
_cell.angle_beta   90.00
_cell.angle_gamma   90.00
#
_symmetry.space_group_name_H-M   'P 1'
#
loop_
_entity.id
_entity.type
_entity.pdbx_description
1 polymer ?
#
loop_
_entity_poly.entity_id
_entity_poly.type
_entity_poly.pdbx_seq_one_letter_code
_entity_poly.pdbx_strand_id
1 'polypeptide(L)'
;MSGDDENQQQHTEGSAEHSGMSARPKFDSRSQRMRNADSSARGVGSLVAGVDKLLVSSKSTGVLNLSDRGLSEIPRAVFDEEDPDAAENVRAPVHTISFDAPDSGGPAWWEVKELTALVASHNSITQLPVEVANLTALQRLDLGHNQLESLPATALASLPLRSLDVSDNKLRMLPDALPVETLAVLNVSRNPKLFKLPEAVGACARLAEVRATGCALTELPRAIDMCTSLVTLDISSNRIGTLPDGMTRLASLRELNVSCNALTALPRDVGAMVSLTRLDCRENRITCVPPSISSCSKLAEIFIGRNELTMLPEALGTCAALATLDVSSNRLKELPASLASGAPFRTIDASGNEITRVAPELGRCVSLRRLALEGNPLRSIRQNILTGPVGDLLGHLRSKLGAEENGVGAAFRGDESTARAEDVSRAVATAARVASEGGRSSGVSLRGQRLERLPDNFWSVVARGVTSVDLGENGLLDGVDAGEVERCDGLETLLLDGNALERWPLPRREGRPLALTELNLAGNKGLSATMLPGAFSRATRLQKLDLTGIVFRPSCGPNLLAPLSETLTELRWGNAMLDAIPDEVFNLRKLRVLRFNDNRIRELSPAVSLLDELDELDLTNNDLGTLPPELGLLTRLRWLGVEGNMLRMIRRPVIERGTKALLEYLRDKLPESFVVS
;
A
#
# COMPACT_ATOMS: atom_id res chain seq x y z
N MET A 1 15.60 -48.25 50.31
CA MET A 1 16.33 -47.36 51.19
C MET A 1 15.82 -45.96 50.81
N SER A 2 14.72 -45.55 51.39
CA SER A 2 14.56 -44.81 52.68
C SER A 2 15.10 -43.41 52.54
N GLY A 3 14.40 -42.35 52.73
CA GLY A 3 13.18 -41.99 53.45
C GLY A 3 13.09 -40.49 53.35
N ASP A 4 11.92 -39.93 53.17
CA ASP A 4 11.06 -39.29 54.19
C ASP A 4 11.70 -38.11 54.93
N ASP A 5 11.10 -36.97 55.01
CA ASP A 5 10.07 -36.43 55.91
C ASP A 5 9.98 -34.90 55.67
N GLU A 6 8.83 -34.34 55.44
CA GLU A 6 7.83 -33.74 56.36
C GLU A 6 8.34 -32.67 57.32
N ASN A 7 7.75 -31.51 57.32
CA ASN A 7 6.96 -30.86 58.40
C ASN A 7 6.83 -29.34 58.14
N GLN A 8 5.66 -28.80 58.02
CA GLN A 8 4.58 -28.40 58.93
C GLN A 8 4.86 -27.17 59.83
N GLN A 9 3.89 -26.28 59.77
CA GLN A 9 3.30 -25.45 60.85
C GLN A 9 4.04 -24.14 61.22
N GLN A 10 3.43 -23.07 61.59
CA GLN A 10 2.07 -22.55 61.93
C GLN A 10 2.25 -21.16 62.56
N HIS A 11 1.18 -20.33 62.44
CA HIS A 11 0.71 -19.27 63.39
C HIS A 11 1.60 -18.05 63.71
N THR A 12 1.07 -16.84 63.80
CA THR A 12 -0.02 -16.26 64.62
C THR A 12 -0.24 -14.82 64.19
N GLU A 13 -1.45 -14.35 64.00
CA GLU A 13 -2.35 -13.48 64.75
C GLU A 13 -1.80 -12.15 65.34
N GLY A 14 -2.63 -11.10 65.17
CA GLY A 14 -2.70 -9.91 66.00
C GLY A 14 -3.24 -8.70 65.25
N SER A 15 -4.49 -8.51 65.09
CA SER A 15 -5.53 -7.65 65.75
C SER A 15 -5.14 -6.22 66.08
N ALA A 16 -5.91 -5.25 65.60
CA ALA A 16 -6.87 -4.37 66.28
C ALA A 16 -7.21 -3.10 65.46
N GLU A 17 -8.46 -2.93 65.11
CA GLU A 17 -9.44 -1.89 65.42
C GLU A 17 -9.07 -0.42 65.22
N HIS A 18 -9.84 0.30 64.38
CA HIS A 18 -10.84 1.32 64.80
C HIS A 18 -11.63 1.88 63.62
N SER A 19 -12.90 1.60 63.57
CA SER A 19 -14.13 2.41 63.58
C SER A 19 -14.16 3.69 62.72
N GLY A 20 -15.15 3.75 61.82
CA GLY A 20 -15.65 4.95 61.17
C GLY A 20 -16.88 4.65 60.31
N MET A 21 -18.08 4.62 60.93
CA MET A 21 -19.37 4.55 60.27
C MET A 21 -19.61 5.80 59.42
N SER A 22 -19.97 5.61 58.14
CA SER A 22 -20.74 6.57 57.37
C SER A 22 -21.78 5.86 56.51
N ALA A 23 -23.03 6.25 56.71
CA ALA A 23 -24.25 5.64 56.17
C ALA A 23 -24.34 5.74 54.66
N ARG A 24 -24.72 4.64 54.00
CA ARG A 24 -25.17 4.61 52.59
C ARG A 24 -26.67 4.93 52.54
N PRO A 25 -27.14 5.88 51.69
CA PRO A 25 -28.56 6.03 51.41
C PRO A 25 -29.03 4.89 50.49
N LYS A 26 -30.12 4.27 50.85
CA LYS A 26 -30.85 3.27 50.03
C LYS A 26 -31.41 3.96 48.78
N PHE A 27 -30.88 3.66 47.62
CA PHE A 27 -31.47 4.10 46.35
C PHE A 27 -32.62 3.18 45.96
N ASP A 28 -33.80 3.81 45.74
CA ASP A 28 -35.06 3.18 45.35
C ASP A 28 -35.00 2.70 43.89
N SER A 29 -35.00 1.39 43.70
CA SER A 29 -34.88 0.71 42.40
C SER A 29 -36.09 0.88 41.46
N ARG A 30 -37.18 1.55 41.91
CA ARG A 30 -38.34 1.79 41.09
C ARG A 30 -38.27 3.05 40.21
N SER A 31 -37.56 4.08 40.66
CA SER A 31 -37.39 5.33 39.90
C SER A 31 -36.36 5.25 38.77
N GLN A 32 -35.44 4.31 38.82
CA GLN A 32 -34.47 4.09 37.70
C GLN A 32 -35.09 3.31 36.53
N ARG A 33 -36.07 2.41 36.80
CA ARG A 33 -36.75 1.70 35.70
C ARG A 33 -37.67 2.59 34.88
N MET A 34 -38.28 3.61 35.46
CA MET A 34 -39.11 4.56 34.71
C MET A 34 -38.29 5.59 33.92
N ARG A 35 -37.09 6.01 34.40
CA ARG A 35 -36.24 6.93 33.66
C ARG A 35 -35.53 6.28 32.47
N ASN A 36 -35.22 4.97 32.55
CA ASN A 36 -34.61 4.24 31.42
C ASN A 36 -35.65 3.84 30.34
N ALA A 37 -36.92 3.70 30.70
CA ALA A 37 -37.98 3.47 29.73
C ALA A 37 -38.32 4.74 28.91
N ASP A 38 -38.25 5.92 29.53
CA ASP A 38 -38.54 7.19 28.87
C ASP A 38 -37.39 7.70 28.01
N SER A 39 -36.12 7.33 28.32
CA SER A 39 -34.97 7.67 27.51
C SER A 39 -34.81 6.78 26.26
N SER A 40 -35.28 5.51 26.32
CA SER A 40 -35.31 4.64 25.15
C SER A 40 -36.39 5.05 24.15
N ALA A 41 -37.57 5.48 24.65
CA ALA A 41 -38.67 5.96 23.79
C ALA A 41 -38.34 7.29 23.08
N ARG A 42 -37.59 8.20 23.74
CA ARG A 42 -37.15 9.46 23.11
C ARG A 42 -35.99 9.24 22.13
N GLY A 43 -35.13 8.24 22.33
CA GLY A 43 -34.06 7.86 21.42
C GLY A 43 -34.59 7.30 20.10
N VAL A 44 -35.58 6.43 20.16
CA VAL A 44 -36.19 5.79 18.98
C VAL A 44 -36.97 6.81 18.13
N GLY A 45 -37.73 7.71 18.74
CA GLY A 45 -38.46 8.75 17.99
C GLY A 45 -37.54 9.77 17.28
N SER A 46 -36.38 10.09 17.85
CA SER A 46 -35.39 10.99 17.22
C SER A 46 -34.63 10.32 16.07
N LEU A 47 -34.37 9.00 16.16
CA LEU A 47 -33.73 8.22 15.12
C LEU A 47 -34.62 8.06 13.89
N VAL A 48 -35.93 7.79 14.08
CA VAL A 48 -36.90 7.67 12.99
C VAL A 48 -37.07 8.98 12.22
N ALA A 49 -37.16 10.13 12.91
CA ALA A 49 -37.26 11.45 12.25
C ALA A 49 -36.01 11.83 11.43
N GLY A 50 -34.86 11.25 11.76
CA GLY A 50 -33.60 11.42 10.98
C GLY A 50 -33.61 10.59 9.69
N VAL A 51 -34.22 9.40 9.71
CA VAL A 51 -34.31 8.50 8.56
C VAL A 51 -35.24 9.04 7.48
N ASP A 52 -36.40 9.64 7.86
CA ASP A 52 -37.34 10.23 6.91
C ASP A 52 -36.71 11.31 6.03
N LYS A 53 -35.84 12.17 6.61
CA LYS A 53 -35.11 13.17 5.83
C LYS A 53 -34.15 12.55 4.82
N LEU A 54 -33.53 11.43 5.19
CA LEU A 54 -32.63 10.71 4.29
C LEU A 54 -33.37 10.00 3.18
N LEU A 55 -34.58 9.46 3.46
CA LEU A 55 -35.44 8.88 2.44
C LEU A 55 -35.85 9.94 1.42
N VAL A 56 -36.26 11.14 1.85
CA VAL A 56 -36.54 12.25 0.95
C VAL A 56 -35.33 12.64 0.12
N SER A 57 -34.13 12.73 0.72
CA SER A 57 -32.88 13.04 0.01
C SER A 57 -32.48 11.93 -0.97
N SER A 58 -32.72 10.67 -0.63
CA SER A 58 -32.39 9.54 -1.50
C SER A 58 -33.22 9.52 -2.79
N LYS A 59 -34.42 10.06 -2.79
CA LYS A 59 -35.28 10.19 -3.99
C LYS A 59 -34.63 11.06 -5.09
N SER A 60 -33.74 11.99 -4.73
CA SER A 60 -33.02 12.82 -5.72
C SER A 60 -31.72 12.16 -6.19
N THR A 61 -31.06 11.37 -5.33
CA THR A 61 -29.74 10.80 -5.61
C THR A 61 -29.78 9.35 -6.08
N GLY A 62 -30.80 8.59 -5.70
CA GLY A 62 -30.88 7.13 -5.85
C GLY A 62 -29.98 6.38 -4.87
N VAL A 63 -29.47 7.06 -3.82
CA VAL A 63 -28.54 6.48 -2.82
C VAL A 63 -29.05 6.77 -1.42
N LEU A 64 -29.28 5.72 -0.62
CA LEU A 64 -29.66 5.83 0.79
C LEU A 64 -28.49 5.35 1.66
N ASN A 65 -27.99 6.25 2.51
CA ASN A 65 -26.94 5.94 3.48
C ASN A 65 -27.47 5.98 4.91
N LEU A 66 -27.53 4.80 5.54
CA LEU A 66 -27.95 4.55 6.91
C LEU A 66 -26.79 4.11 7.82
N SER A 67 -25.54 4.30 7.42
CA SER A 67 -24.38 3.85 8.19
C SER A 67 -24.21 4.60 9.51
N ASP A 68 -23.59 3.94 10.50
CA ASP A 68 -23.22 4.51 11.81
C ASP A 68 -24.38 5.10 12.63
N ARG A 69 -25.57 4.47 12.55
CA ARG A 69 -26.79 4.99 13.24
C ARG A 69 -27.24 4.12 14.41
N GLY A 70 -26.53 3.04 14.71
CA GLY A 70 -26.89 2.12 15.79
C GLY A 70 -28.23 1.38 15.53
N LEU A 71 -28.60 1.22 14.27
CA LEU A 71 -29.84 0.54 13.88
C LEU A 71 -29.77 -0.95 14.19
N SER A 72 -30.82 -1.50 14.81
CA SER A 72 -31.00 -2.95 14.99
C SER A 72 -31.72 -3.63 13.82
N GLU A 73 -32.45 -2.86 13.03
CA GLU A 73 -33.15 -3.29 11.82
C GLU A 73 -33.22 -2.13 10.81
N ILE A 74 -33.39 -2.46 9.53
CA ILE A 74 -33.64 -1.45 8.49
C ILE A 74 -35.06 -1.01 8.59
N PRO A 75 -35.37 0.31 8.70
CA PRO A 75 -36.73 0.80 8.81
C PRO A 75 -37.59 0.36 7.63
N ARG A 76 -38.81 -0.10 7.91
CA ARG A 76 -39.76 -0.62 6.88
C ARG A 76 -40.05 0.40 5.79
N ALA A 77 -40.12 1.67 6.15
CA ALA A 77 -40.34 2.78 5.21
C ALA A 77 -39.31 2.83 4.05
N VAL A 78 -38.19 2.10 4.15
CA VAL A 78 -37.19 1.95 3.05
C VAL A 78 -37.72 1.04 1.94
N PHE A 79 -38.59 0.09 2.29
CA PHE A 79 -39.11 -0.98 1.41
C PHE A 79 -40.54 -0.81 0.95
N ASP A 80 -41.29 0.10 1.61
CA ASP A 80 -42.65 0.37 1.26
C ASP A 80 -42.68 1.18 -0.06
N GLU A 81 -43.31 0.63 -1.09
CA GLU A 81 -43.77 1.41 -2.22
C GLU A 81 -44.81 2.39 -1.69
N GLU A 82 -44.67 3.68 -1.98
CA GLU A 82 -45.76 4.62 -1.75
C GLU A 82 -46.95 4.16 -2.59
N ASP A 83 -47.96 3.61 -1.93
CA ASP A 83 -49.22 3.29 -2.57
C ASP A 83 -49.79 4.59 -3.14
N PRO A 84 -49.83 4.77 -4.49
CA PRO A 84 -50.34 6.00 -5.08
C PRO A 84 -51.81 6.27 -4.66
N ASP A 85 -52.53 5.23 -4.22
CA ASP A 85 -53.94 5.35 -3.75
C ASP A 85 -54.00 5.71 -2.26
N ALA A 86 -52.92 5.61 -1.48
CA ALA A 86 -52.92 6.05 -0.07
C ALA A 86 -53.01 7.57 0.08
N ALA A 87 -52.64 8.34 -0.94
CA ALA A 87 -52.80 9.79 -0.96
C ALA A 87 -54.27 10.25 -1.11
N GLU A 88 -55.16 9.39 -1.60
CA GLU A 88 -56.60 9.75 -1.74
C GLU A 88 -57.44 9.58 -0.46
N ASN A 89 -56.93 8.88 0.57
CA ASN A 89 -57.71 8.62 1.79
C ASN A 89 -57.56 9.65 2.92
N VAL A 90 -56.66 10.64 2.77
CA VAL A 90 -56.69 11.81 3.65
C VAL A 90 -57.64 12.85 3.04
N ARG A 91 -58.93 12.82 3.43
CA ARG A 91 -59.89 13.88 3.14
C ARG A 91 -59.33 15.23 3.60
N ALA A 92 -58.62 15.90 2.72
CA ALA A 92 -58.36 17.33 2.84
C ALA A 92 -59.65 18.08 2.41
N PRO A 93 -60.05 19.14 3.10
CA PRO A 93 -61.18 19.94 2.67
C PRO A 93 -60.84 20.61 1.32
N VAL A 94 -61.83 20.61 0.43
CA VAL A 94 -61.76 21.26 -0.87
C VAL A 94 -61.31 22.71 -0.69
N HIS A 95 -60.07 23.00 -0.96
CA HIS A 95 -59.54 24.37 -1.10
C HIS A 95 -59.05 24.58 -2.51
N THR A 96 -59.73 25.57 -3.13
CA THR A 96 -59.37 26.29 -4.34
C THR A 96 -57.86 26.28 -4.66
N ILE A 97 -57.56 25.91 -5.90
CA ILE A 97 -56.21 25.98 -6.50
C ILE A 97 -55.73 27.43 -6.40
N SER A 98 -54.83 27.69 -5.45
CA SER A 98 -54.05 28.91 -5.38
C SER A 98 -52.71 28.63 -6.04
N PHE A 99 -52.38 29.39 -7.08
CA PHE A 99 -51.11 29.32 -7.82
C PHE A 99 -49.92 29.89 -7.04
N ASP A 100 -50.12 30.31 -5.80
CA ASP A 100 -49.12 30.96 -4.94
C ASP A 100 -48.82 30.14 -3.65
N ALA A 101 -48.76 28.80 -3.72
CA ALA A 101 -48.24 28.01 -2.60
C ALA A 101 -46.71 28.06 -2.62
N PRO A 102 -46.04 28.41 -1.50
CA PRO A 102 -44.57 28.34 -1.43
C PRO A 102 -44.14 26.88 -1.56
N ASP A 103 -43.19 26.68 -2.45
CA ASP A 103 -42.49 25.47 -2.78
C ASP A 103 -42.28 24.54 -1.58
N SER A 104 -43.05 23.48 -1.48
CA SER A 104 -42.81 22.40 -0.57
C SER A 104 -41.64 21.61 -1.12
N GLY A 105 -40.42 22.01 -0.76
CA GLY A 105 -39.11 21.63 -1.31
C GLY A 105 -38.81 20.12 -1.45
N GLY A 106 -39.74 19.34 -2.01
CA GLY A 106 -39.52 17.97 -2.47
C GLY A 106 -39.19 17.95 -3.96
N PRO A 107 -38.43 16.95 -4.42
CA PRO A 107 -38.14 16.78 -5.85
C PRO A 107 -39.47 16.57 -6.62
N ALA A 108 -39.55 17.17 -7.82
CA ALA A 108 -40.68 16.94 -8.72
C ALA A 108 -40.74 15.44 -9.10
N TRP A 109 -41.95 14.90 -9.37
CA TRP A 109 -42.13 13.47 -9.66
C TRP A 109 -41.23 12.93 -10.78
N TRP A 110 -40.80 13.76 -11.72
CA TRP A 110 -39.83 13.42 -12.79
C TRP A 110 -38.36 13.47 -12.34
N GLU A 111 -38.06 13.98 -11.15
CA GLU A 111 -36.74 14.01 -10.53
C GLU A 111 -36.54 12.86 -9.55
N VAL A 112 -37.60 12.11 -9.24
CA VAL A 112 -37.54 10.96 -8.32
C VAL A 112 -36.78 9.81 -8.99
N LYS A 113 -35.64 9.45 -8.40
CA LYS A 113 -34.84 8.30 -8.83
C LYS A 113 -35.17 7.10 -7.95
N GLU A 114 -35.29 5.95 -8.59
CA GLU A 114 -35.34 4.68 -7.88
C GLU A 114 -34.04 4.44 -7.08
N LEU A 115 -34.16 3.73 -5.96
CA LEU A 115 -33.05 3.45 -5.08
C LEU A 115 -32.09 2.43 -5.73
N THR A 116 -30.93 2.90 -6.13
CA THR A 116 -29.89 2.07 -6.76
C THR A 116 -28.81 1.61 -5.78
N ALA A 117 -28.64 2.29 -4.65
CA ALA A 117 -27.67 1.93 -3.62
C ALA A 117 -28.24 2.11 -2.21
N LEU A 118 -28.17 1.04 -1.43
CA LEU A 118 -28.46 1.02 0.00
C LEU A 118 -27.19 0.70 0.78
N VAL A 119 -26.76 1.64 1.61
CA VAL A 119 -25.59 1.52 2.48
C VAL A 119 -26.05 1.61 3.93
N ALA A 120 -25.94 0.51 4.68
CA ALA A 120 -26.34 0.41 6.08
C ALA A 120 -25.25 -0.26 6.93
N SER A 121 -23.99 -0.01 6.57
CA SER A 121 -22.82 -0.53 7.30
C SER A 121 -22.69 0.10 8.69
N HIS A 122 -21.88 -0.55 9.55
CA HIS A 122 -21.60 -0.09 10.93
C HIS A 122 -22.88 0.14 11.78
N ASN A 123 -23.76 -0.86 11.77
CA ASN A 123 -24.97 -0.89 12.59
C ASN A 123 -25.03 -2.18 13.43
N SER A 124 -26.18 -2.48 14.03
CA SER A 124 -26.41 -3.70 14.79
C SER A 124 -27.50 -4.57 14.15
N ILE A 125 -27.66 -4.50 12.83
CA ILE A 125 -28.72 -5.19 12.08
C ILE A 125 -28.52 -6.71 12.16
N THR A 126 -29.55 -7.40 12.59
CA THR A 126 -29.51 -8.85 12.79
C THR A 126 -30.15 -9.63 11.64
N GLN A 127 -31.05 -9.02 10.90
CA GLN A 127 -31.76 -9.64 9.77
C GLN A 127 -31.97 -8.64 8.65
N LEU A 128 -31.88 -9.12 7.42
CA LEU A 128 -32.32 -8.41 6.23
C LEU A 128 -33.74 -8.90 5.89
N PRO A 129 -34.76 -8.04 5.87
CA PRO A 129 -36.10 -8.45 5.60
C PRO A 129 -36.32 -8.86 4.13
N VAL A 130 -37.33 -9.68 3.85
CA VAL A 130 -37.59 -10.17 2.50
C VAL A 130 -38.12 -9.06 1.58
N GLU A 131 -38.67 -8.02 2.16
CA GLU A 131 -39.18 -6.81 1.50
C GLU A 131 -38.07 -6.02 0.77
N VAL A 132 -36.81 -6.34 1.00
CA VAL A 132 -35.69 -5.81 0.18
C VAL A 132 -35.87 -6.12 -1.31
N ALA A 133 -36.64 -7.16 -1.65
CA ALA A 133 -37.04 -7.51 -3.03
C ALA A 133 -37.83 -6.40 -3.74
N ASN A 134 -38.49 -5.51 -3.00
CA ASN A 134 -39.22 -4.38 -3.55
C ASN A 134 -38.32 -3.32 -4.17
N LEU A 135 -37.01 -3.29 -3.79
CA LEU A 135 -36.05 -2.34 -4.33
C LEU A 135 -35.52 -2.80 -5.71
N THR A 136 -36.42 -2.85 -6.70
CA THR A 136 -36.20 -3.48 -8.02
C THR A 136 -35.04 -2.87 -8.83
N ALA A 137 -34.59 -1.65 -8.52
CA ALA A 137 -33.45 -0.98 -9.16
C ALA A 137 -32.15 -1.11 -8.37
N LEU A 138 -32.13 -1.83 -7.23
CA LEU A 138 -30.99 -1.87 -6.33
C LEU A 138 -29.79 -2.60 -6.94
N GLN A 139 -28.69 -1.86 -7.17
CA GLN A 139 -27.45 -2.37 -7.74
C GLN A 139 -26.35 -2.55 -6.69
N ARG A 140 -26.36 -1.77 -5.61
CA ARG A 140 -25.39 -1.85 -4.52
C ARG A 140 -26.09 -2.02 -3.17
N LEU A 141 -25.72 -3.08 -2.48
CA LEU A 141 -26.15 -3.36 -1.11
C LEU A 141 -24.93 -3.52 -0.22
N ASP A 142 -24.79 -2.62 0.74
CA ASP A 142 -23.68 -2.61 1.69
C ASP A 142 -24.24 -2.73 3.12
N LEU A 143 -24.03 -3.89 3.72
CA LEU A 143 -24.45 -4.26 5.07
C LEU A 143 -23.24 -4.67 5.92
N GLY A 144 -22.04 -4.20 5.56
CA GLY A 144 -20.81 -4.48 6.30
C GLY A 144 -20.87 -4.04 7.76
N HIS A 145 -20.13 -4.69 8.64
CA HIS A 145 -20.10 -4.38 10.08
C HIS A 145 -21.48 -4.36 10.75
N ASN A 146 -22.17 -5.50 10.68
CA ASN A 146 -23.46 -5.72 11.31
C ASN A 146 -23.48 -7.05 12.09
N GLN A 147 -24.67 -7.56 12.40
CA GLN A 147 -24.84 -8.80 13.16
C GLN A 147 -25.68 -9.84 12.39
N LEU A 148 -25.68 -9.80 11.07
CA LEU A 148 -26.45 -10.69 10.22
C LEU A 148 -26.03 -12.15 10.39
N GLU A 149 -27.00 -13.05 10.63
CA GLU A 149 -26.76 -14.49 10.70
C GLU A 149 -27.15 -15.23 9.42
N SER A 150 -28.04 -14.66 8.62
CA SER A 150 -28.50 -15.20 7.33
C SER A 150 -28.97 -14.09 6.40
N LEU A 151 -29.14 -14.42 5.12
CA LEU A 151 -29.65 -13.54 4.07
C LEU A 151 -30.89 -14.16 3.41
N PRO A 152 -31.90 -13.38 3.00
CA PRO A 152 -33.12 -13.86 2.36
C PRO A 152 -32.80 -14.29 0.92
N ALA A 153 -32.82 -15.59 0.65
CA ALA A 153 -32.40 -16.17 -0.63
C ALA A 153 -33.20 -15.66 -1.84
N THR A 154 -34.53 -15.75 -1.76
CA THR A 154 -35.43 -15.37 -2.86
C THR A 154 -35.38 -13.88 -3.15
N ALA A 155 -35.30 -13.04 -2.12
CA ALA A 155 -35.24 -11.61 -2.25
C ALA A 155 -33.95 -11.14 -2.94
N LEU A 156 -32.79 -11.70 -2.56
CA LEU A 156 -31.51 -11.31 -3.17
C LEU A 156 -31.42 -11.73 -4.64
N ALA A 157 -31.95 -12.90 -5.00
CA ALA A 157 -31.90 -13.40 -6.36
C ALA A 157 -32.70 -12.56 -7.35
N SER A 158 -33.79 -11.88 -6.89
CA SER A 158 -34.60 -11.02 -7.74
C SER A 158 -34.02 -9.64 -8.01
N LEU A 159 -33.01 -9.22 -7.23
CA LEU A 159 -32.42 -7.90 -7.33
C LEU A 159 -31.33 -7.85 -8.40
N PRO A 160 -31.19 -6.74 -9.16
CA PRO A 160 -30.11 -6.55 -10.14
C PRO A 160 -28.80 -6.12 -9.49
N LEU A 161 -28.44 -6.76 -8.35
CA LEU A 161 -27.25 -6.38 -7.60
C LEU A 161 -25.97 -6.58 -8.40
N ARG A 162 -25.16 -5.53 -8.45
CA ARG A 162 -23.78 -5.56 -8.98
C ARG A 162 -22.74 -5.69 -7.87
N SER A 163 -23.05 -5.15 -6.68
CA SER A 163 -22.16 -5.19 -5.52
C SER A 163 -22.93 -5.59 -4.27
N LEU A 164 -22.46 -6.63 -3.61
CA LEU A 164 -22.96 -7.09 -2.32
C LEU A 164 -21.81 -7.12 -1.32
N ASP A 165 -21.88 -6.27 -0.30
CA ASP A 165 -20.98 -6.26 0.84
C ASP A 165 -21.73 -6.66 2.11
N VAL A 166 -21.33 -7.79 2.69
CA VAL A 166 -21.83 -8.33 3.95
C VAL A 166 -20.68 -8.72 4.88
N SER A 167 -19.54 -8.02 4.71
CA SER A 167 -18.36 -8.22 5.54
C SER A 167 -18.63 -7.90 7.02
N ASP A 168 -17.81 -8.43 7.92
CA ASP A 168 -17.92 -8.21 9.38
C ASP A 168 -19.32 -8.51 9.93
N ASN A 169 -19.82 -9.71 9.66
CA ASN A 169 -21.10 -10.20 10.11
C ASN A 169 -20.97 -11.58 10.81
N LYS A 170 -22.09 -12.22 11.09
CA LYS A 170 -22.15 -13.52 11.75
C LYS A 170 -22.70 -14.62 10.83
N LEU A 171 -22.62 -14.42 9.51
CA LEU A 171 -23.16 -15.35 8.53
C LEU A 171 -22.55 -16.74 8.68
N ARG A 172 -23.39 -17.77 8.63
CA ARG A 172 -23.00 -19.20 8.63
C ARG A 172 -22.87 -19.73 7.21
N MET A 173 -23.74 -19.27 6.33
CA MET A 173 -23.79 -19.64 4.92
C MET A 173 -24.36 -18.48 4.11
N LEU A 174 -23.99 -18.43 2.84
CA LEU A 174 -24.69 -17.63 1.84
C LEU A 174 -25.85 -18.44 1.26
N PRO A 175 -26.92 -17.79 0.78
CA PRO A 175 -28.01 -18.48 0.10
C PRO A 175 -27.52 -19.09 -1.23
N ASP A 176 -28.15 -20.20 -1.61
CA ASP A 176 -27.88 -20.84 -2.92
C ASP A 176 -28.40 -20.02 -4.10
N ALA A 177 -29.37 -19.14 -3.88
CA ALA A 177 -29.88 -18.23 -4.91
C ALA A 177 -29.20 -16.85 -4.76
N LEU A 178 -28.38 -16.48 -5.75
CA LEU A 178 -27.66 -15.21 -5.87
C LEU A 178 -28.11 -14.48 -7.16
N PRO A 179 -27.86 -13.16 -7.31
CA PRO A 179 -28.15 -12.40 -8.54
C PRO A 179 -27.09 -12.72 -9.63
N VAL A 180 -27.15 -13.92 -10.18
CA VAL A 180 -26.12 -14.53 -11.02
C VAL A 180 -25.80 -13.76 -12.30
N GLU A 181 -26.79 -13.03 -12.85
CA GLU A 181 -26.62 -12.31 -14.12
C GLU A 181 -25.91 -10.95 -13.95
N THR A 182 -25.97 -10.37 -12.76
CA THR A 182 -25.54 -8.98 -12.55
C THR A 182 -24.41 -8.82 -11.57
N LEU A 183 -24.22 -9.76 -10.63
CA LEU A 183 -23.24 -9.64 -9.53
C LEU A 183 -21.82 -9.57 -10.07
N ALA A 184 -21.13 -8.47 -9.75
CA ALA A 184 -19.74 -8.21 -10.15
C ALA A 184 -18.80 -8.19 -8.95
N VAL A 185 -19.25 -7.76 -7.77
CA VAL A 185 -18.45 -7.66 -6.55
C VAL A 185 -19.16 -8.35 -5.40
N LEU A 186 -18.48 -9.30 -4.76
CA LEU A 186 -18.95 -10.03 -3.59
C LEU A 186 -17.93 -9.91 -2.45
N ASN A 187 -18.28 -9.24 -1.38
CA ASN A 187 -17.48 -9.16 -0.16
C ASN A 187 -18.21 -9.83 1.01
N VAL A 188 -17.68 -10.93 1.48
CA VAL A 188 -18.19 -11.70 2.64
C VAL A 188 -17.12 -11.82 3.73
N SER A 189 -16.08 -11.01 3.67
CA SER A 189 -14.93 -11.07 4.59
C SER A 189 -15.36 -10.95 6.05
N ARG A 190 -14.57 -11.54 6.95
CA ARG A 190 -14.78 -11.47 8.40
C ARG A 190 -16.16 -11.95 8.88
N ASN A 191 -16.58 -13.07 8.29
CA ASN A 191 -17.72 -13.88 8.78
C ASN A 191 -17.16 -15.18 9.39
N PRO A 192 -16.81 -15.20 10.67
CA PRO A 192 -16.02 -16.30 11.27
C PRO A 192 -16.74 -17.64 11.35
N LYS A 193 -18.06 -17.66 11.05
CA LYS A 193 -18.88 -18.89 10.99
C LYS A 193 -19.16 -19.36 9.56
N LEU A 194 -18.76 -18.59 8.53
CA LEU A 194 -18.96 -18.94 7.13
C LEU A 194 -17.94 -19.99 6.71
N PHE A 195 -18.38 -21.22 6.53
CA PHE A 195 -17.51 -22.37 6.29
C PHE A 195 -17.46 -22.80 4.81
N LYS A 196 -18.39 -22.32 3.97
CA LYS A 196 -18.37 -22.60 2.53
C LYS A 196 -19.09 -21.50 1.74
N LEU A 197 -18.68 -21.31 0.49
CA LEU A 197 -19.41 -20.52 -0.51
C LEU A 197 -20.33 -21.45 -1.32
N PRO A 198 -21.55 -21.01 -1.73
CA PRO A 198 -22.45 -21.82 -2.54
C PRO A 198 -21.93 -22.02 -3.97
N GLU A 199 -22.30 -23.10 -4.62
CA GLU A 199 -21.97 -23.37 -6.02
C GLU A 199 -22.53 -22.30 -6.97
N ALA A 200 -23.60 -21.62 -6.58
CA ALA A 200 -24.19 -20.52 -7.34
C ALA A 200 -23.22 -19.35 -7.60
N VAL A 201 -22.15 -19.21 -6.79
CA VAL A 201 -21.09 -18.22 -7.07
C VAL A 201 -20.48 -18.48 -8.46
N GLY A 202 -20.31 -19.74 -8.87
CA GLY A 202 -19.81 -20.09 -10.18
C GLY A 202 -20.73 -19.68 -11.33
N ALA A 203 -22.03 -19.56 -11.09
CA ALA A 203 -22.99 -19.10 -12.11
C ALA A 203 -22.91 -17.57 -12.34
N CYS A 204 -22.23 -16.81 -11.49
CA CYS A 204 -22.09 -15.36 -11.61
C CYS A 204 -21.07 -14.99 -12.72
N ALA A 205 -21.50 -15.00 -13.96
CA ALA A 205 -20.63 -14.80 -15.13
C ALA A 205 -19.93 -13.42 -15.17
N ARG A 206 -20.47 -12.40 -14.50
CA ARG A 206 -19.90 -11.05 -14.41
C ARG A 206 -19.05 -10.81 -13.17
N LEU A 207 -18.88 -11.82 -12.32
CA LEU A 207 -18.17 -11.68 -11.06
C LEU A 207 -16.69 -11.38 -11.34
N ALA A 208 -16.28 -10.16 -10.97
CA ALA A 208 -14.94 -9.64 -11.16
C ALA A 208 -14.12 -9.66 -9.87
N GLU A 209 -14.79 -9.58 -8.72
CA GLU A 209 -14.13 -9.49 -7.43
C GLU A 209 -14.84 -10.34 -6.38
N VAL A 210 -14.08 -11.20 -5.70
CA VAL A 210 -14.52 -11.99 -4.53
C VAL A 210 -13.57 -11.73 -3.37
N ARG A 211 -14.11 -11.23 -2.27
CA ARG A 211 -13.41 -11.10 -0.99
C ARG A 211 -14.10 -11.94 0.07
N ALA A 212 -13.37 -12.91 0.61
CA ALA A 212 -13.83 -13.82 1.66
C ALA A 212 -12.74 -14.06 2.70
N THR A 213 -12.04 -12.97 3.08
CA THR A 213 -10.94 -12.99 4.05
C THR A 213 -11.45 -13.21 5.47
N GLY A 214 -10.74 -13.99 6.29
CA GLY A 214 -11.05 -14.12 7.72
C GLY A 214 -12.38 -14.82 8.00
N CYS A 215 -12.71 -15.83 7.19
CA CYS A 215 -13.85 -16.71 7.37
C CYS A 215 -13.39 -18.08 7.91
N ALA A 216 -14.24 -19.08 7.84
CA ALA A 216 -13.92 -20.46 8.22
C ALA A 216 -13.96 -21.40 7.01
N LEU A 217 -13.72 -20.89 5.79
CA LEU A 217 -13.82 -21.66 4.55
C LEU A 217 -12.83 -22.82 4.56
N THR A 218 -13.33 -24.02 4.26
CA THR A 218 -12.51 -25.24 4.14
C THR A 218 -12.21 -25.62 2.69
N GLU A 219 -13.05 -25.16 1.78
CA GLU A 219 -12.91 -25.40 0.34
C GLU A 219 -13.55 -24.25 -0.47
N LEU A 220 -13.21 -24.16 -1.73
CA LEU A 220 -13.91 -23.33 -2.71
C LEU A 220 -14.95 -24.17 -3.46
N PRO A 221 -16.05 -23.55 -3.95
CA PRO A 221 -17.01 -24.24 -4.81
C PRO A 221 -16.30 -24.72 -6.10
N ARG A 222 -16.65 -25.89 -6.56
CA ARG A 222 -16.04 -26.45 -7.80
C ARG A 222 -16.33 -25.58 -9.02
N ALA A 223 -17.54 -25.01 -9.03
CA ALA A 223 -17.98 -24.12 -10.11
C ALA A 223 -17.26 -22.77 -10.16
N ILE A 224 -16.30 -22.48 -9.27
CA ILE A 224 -15.53 -21.22 -9.29
C ILE A 224 -14.80 -21.02 -10.64
N ASP A 225 -14.48 -22.11 -11.33
CA ASP A 225 -13.83 -22.10 -12.65
C ASP A 225 -14.70 -21.50 -13.78
N MET A 226 -16.00 -21.38 -13.54
CA MET A 226 -16.95 -20.76 -14.47
C MET A 226 -16.92 -19.23 -14.39
N CYS A 227 -16.35 -18.64 -13.33
CA CYS A 227 -16.22 -17.19 -13.15
C CYS A 227 -15.10 -16.61 -14.03
N THR A 228 -15.18 -16.73 -15.33
CA THR A 228 -14.11 -16.34 -16.28
C THR A 228 -13.80 -14.84 -16.27
N SER A 229 -14.70 -14.00 -15.77
CA SER A 229 -14.51 -12.55 -15.58
C SER A 229 -13.75 -12.17 -14.30
N LEU A 230 -13.44 -13.16 -13.43
CA LEU A 230 -12.83 -12.87 -12.11
C LEU A 230 -11.44 -12.30 -12.27
N VAL A 231 -11.23 -11.13 -11.65
CA VAL A 231 -9.98 -10.37 -11.68
C VAL A 231 -9.25 -10.46 -10.33
N THR A 232 -10.00 -10.36 -9.24
CA THR A 232 -9.44 -10.40 -7.87
C THR A 232 -10.15 -11.47 -7.05
N LEU A 233 -9.36 -12.38 -6.47
CA LEU A 233 -9.82 -13.39 -5.53
C LEU A 233 -9.00 -13.32 -4.24
N ASP A 234 -9.61 -12.83 -3.16
CA ASP A 234 -9.00 -12.83 -1.84
C ASP A 234 -9.78 -13.76 -0.89
N ILE A 235 -9.14 -14.88 -0.57
CA ILE A 235 -9.65 -15.90 0.36
C ILE A 235 -8.65 -16.14 1.49
N SER A 236 -7.87 -15.11 1.81
CA SER A 236 -6.87 -15.19 2.88
C SER A 236 -7.50 -15.42 4.27
N SER A 237 -6.70 -15.91 5.19
CA SER A 237 -7.11 -16.16 6.59
C SER A 237 -8.33 -17.09 6.70
N ASN A 238 -8.24 -18.25 6.06
CA ASN A 238 -9.26 -19.30 6.06
C ASN A 238 -8.66 -20.65 6.48
N ARG A 239 -9.32 -21.77 6.17
CA ARG A 239 -8.88 -23.13 6.48
C ARG A 239 -8.80 -24.03 5.24
N ILE A 240 -8.56 -23.43 4.07
CA ILE A 240 -8.58 -24.11 2.79
C ILE A 240 -7.33 -25.00 2.67
N GLY A 241 -7.54 -26.30 2.47
CA GLY A 241 -6.46 -27.29 2.31
C GLY A 241 -5.99 -27.48 0.89
N THR A 242 -6.89 -27.33 -0.08
CA THR A 242 -6.61 -27.52 -1.51
C THR A 242 -7.39 -26.51 -2.35
N LEU A 243 -6.79 -26.09 -3.46
CA LEU A 243 -7.49 -25.31 -4.48
C LEU A 243 -8.04 -26.24 -5.57
N PRO A 244 -9.25 -25.99 -6.10
CA PRO A 244 -9.79 -26.81 -7.19
C PRO A 244 -8.94 -26.70 -8.45
N ASP A 245 -8.67 -27.81 -9.12
CA ASP A 245 -7.87 -27.84 -10.36
C ASP A 245 -8.47 -26.96 -11.46
N GLY A 246 -9.81 -26.88 -11.54
CA GLY A 246 -10.53 -26.02 -12.50
C GLY A 246 -10.22 -24.53 -12.37
N MET A 247 -9.73 -24.09 -11.21
CA MET A 247 -9.37 -22.69 -10.96
C MET A 247 -8.35 -22.13 -11.97
N THR A 248 -7.55 -22.99 -12.59
CA THR A 248 -6.60 -22.60 -13.65
C THR A 248 -7.27 -22.04 -14.92
N ARG A 249 -8.60 -22.24 -15.09
CA ARG A 249 -9.39 -21.66 -16.19
C ARG A 249 -9.71 -20.17 -16.00
N LEU A 250 -9.43 -19.59 -14.82
CA LEU A 250 -9.65 -18.18 -14.54
C LEU A 250 -8.63 -17.29 -15.29
N ALA A 251 -8.76 -17.21 -16.59
CA ALA A 251 -7.81 -16.52 -17.47
C ALA A 251 -7.74 -15.00 -17.24
N SER A 252 -8.78 -14.39 -16.66
CA SER A 252 -8.82 -12.95 -16.33
C SER A 252 -8.20 -12.63 -14.98
N LEU A 253 -7.91 -13.63 -14.12
CA LEU A 253 -7.45 -13.44 -12.76
C LEU A 253 -6.08 -12.74 -12.74
N ARG A 254 -6.03 -11.59 -12.04
CA ARG A 254 -4.82 -10.78 -11.87
C ARG A 254 -4.24 -10.88 -10.48
N GLU A 255 -5.09 -10.94 -9.47
CA GLU A 255 -4.69 -10.99 -8.08
C GLU A 255 -5.30 -12.21 -7.39
N LEU A 256 -4.45 -13.07 -6.87
CA LEU A 256 -4.83 -14.23 -6.08
C LEU A 256 -4.16 -14.13 -4.70
N ASN A 257 -4.98 -13.95 -3.67
CA ASN A 257 -4.53 -13.98 -2.29
C ASN A 257 -5.15 -15.19 -1.56
N VAL A 258 -4.31 -16.15 -1.24
CA VAL A 258 -4.64 -17.37 -0.49
C VAL A 258 -3.81 -17.48 0.79
N SER A 259 -3.24 -16.37 1.26
CA SER A 259 -2.38 -16.36 2.46
C SER A 259 -3.13 -16.80 3.72
N CYS A 260 -2.40 -17.27 4.73
CA CYS A 260 -2.95 -17.70 6.02
C CYS A 260 -4.04 -18.79 5.84
N ASN A 261 -3.69 -19.88 5.17
CA ASN A 261 -4.55 -21.05 4.95
C ASN A 261 -3.81 -22.35 5.32
N ALA A 262 -4.33 -23.49 4.90
CA ALA A 262 -3.72 -24.81 5.13
C ALA A 262 -3.29 -25.50 3.82
N LEU A 263 -3.01 -24.72 2.76
CA LEU A 263 -2.66 -25.24 1.44
C LEU A 263 -1.35 -26.03 1.48
N THR A 264 -1.35 -27.23 0.89
CA THR A 264 -0.16 -28.05 0.77
C THR A 264 0.53 -27.95 -0.59
N ALA A 265 -0.20 -27.52 -1.60
CA ALA A 265 0.31 -27.33 -2.97
C ALA A 265 -0.50 -26.26 -3.71
N LEU A 266 0.11 -25.69 -4.76
CA LEU A 266 -0.57 -24.92 -5.80
C LEU A 266 -1.06 -25.87 -6.90
N PRO A 267 -2.10 -25.48 -7.68
CA PRO A 267 -2.54 -26.24 -8.85
C PRO A 267 -1.37 -26.50 -9.81
N ARG A 268 -1.25 -27.71 -10.35
CA ARG A 268 -0.13 -28.09 -11.23
C ARG A 268 0.00 -27.20 -12.46
N ASP A 269 -1.12 -26.78 -13.02
CA ASP A 269 -1.20 -25.97 -14.23
C ASP A 269 -1.45 -24.48 -13.92
N VAL A 270 -0.92 -23.97 -12.80
CA VAL A 270 -1.05 -22.56 -12.40
C VAL A 270 -0.62 -21.60 -13.52
N GLY A 271 0.28 -22.03 -14.40
CA GLY A 271 0.71 -21.28 -15.59
C GLY A 271 -0.38 -20.94 -16.60
N ALA A 272 -1.53 -21.63 -16.57
CA ALA A 272 -2.68 -21.32 -17.42
C ALA A 272 -3.37 -20.00 -17.01
N MET A 273 -3.10 -19.46 -15.81
CA MET A 273 -3.56 -18.15 -15.34
C MET A 273 -2.70 -17.03 -15.96
N VAL A 274 -2.77 -16.86 -17.27
CA VAL A 274 -1.88 -15.95 -18.04
C VAL A 274 -1.99 -14.47 -17.70
N SER A 275 -3.06 -14.06 -17.04
CA SER A 275 -3.26 -12.66 -16.59
C SER A 275 -2.77 -12.39 -15.18
N LEU A 276 -2.34 -13.42 -14.44
CA LEU A 276 -1.93 -13.29 -13.05
C LEU A 276 -0.72 -12.35 -12.94
N THR A 277 -0.86 -11.31 -12.11
CA THR A 277 0.17 -10.30 -11.83
C THR A 277 0.72 -10.40 -10.41
N ARG A 278 -0.13 -10.83 -9.46
CA ARG A 278 0.21 -10.96 -8.06
C ARG A 278 -0.33 -12.27 -7.47
N LEU A 279 0.55 -13.02 -6.83
CA LEU A 279 0.25 -14.26 -6.13
C LEU A 279 0.73 -14.16 -4.68
N ASP A 280 -0.20 -14.21 -3.71
CA ASP A 280 0.11 -14.24 -2.29
C ASP A 280 -0.35 -15.56 -1.67
N CYS A 281 0.63 -16.39 -1.29
CA CYS A 281 0.43 -17.71 -0.67
C CYS A 281 1.14 -17.81 0.70
N ARG A 282 1.47 -16.69 1.34
CA ARG A 282 2.17 -16.68 2.63
C ARG A 282 1.40 -17.47 3.70
N GLU A 283 2.13 -17.95 4.69
CA GLU A 283 1.51 -18.61 5.86
C GLU A 283 0.59 -19.79 5.45
N ASN A 284 1.17 -20.74 4.71
CA ASN A 284 0.56 -22.00 4.31
C ASN A 284 1.50 -23.19 4.63
N ARG A 285 1.25 -24.35 4.03
CA ARG A 285 2.08 -25.57 4.16
C ARG A 285 2.58 -26.05 2.80
N ILE A 286 2.82 -25.10 1.86
CA ILE A 286 3.21 -25.41 0.48
C ILE A 286 4.63 -25.98 0.49
N THR A 287 4.80 -27.16 -0.14
CA THR A 287 6.09 -27.84 -0.19
C THR A 287 6.86 -27.62 -1.50
N CYS A 288 6.16 -27.28 -2.57
CA CYS A 288 6.78 -27.01 -3.86
C CYS A 288 5.98 -25.99 -4.69
N VAL A 289 6.68 -25.29 -5.56
CA VAL A 289 6.09 -24.40 -6.59
C VAL A 289 6.10 -25.13 -7.92
N PRO A 290 4.95 -25.25 -8.62
CA PRO A 290 4.91 -25.93 -9.93
C PRO A 290 5.76 -25.20 -10.97
N PRO A 291 6.55 -25.91 -11.81
CA PRO A 291 7.33 -25.30 -12.88
C PRO A 291 6.49 -24.53 -13.91
N SER A 292 5.22 -24.89 -14.07
CA SER A 292 4.28 -24.18 -14.95
C SER A 292 4.10 -22.69 -14.61
N ILE A 293 4.50 -22.26 -13.39
CA ILE A 293 4.44 -20.86 -12.96
C ILE A 293 5.13 -19.90 -13.93
N SER A 294 6.15 -20.38 -14.66
CA SER A 294 6.87 -19.60 -15.68
C SER A 294 6.00 -19.17 -16.86
N SER A 295 4.89 -19.87 -17.10
CA SER A 295 3.93 -19.52 -18.16
C SER A 295 3.03 -18.35 -17.79
N CYS A 296 3.01 -17.91 -16.51
CA CYS A 296 2.33 -16.68 -16.07
C CYS A 296 3.15 -15.45 -16.52
N SER A 297 3.05 -15.10 -17.80
CA SER A 297 3.91 -14.06 -18.43
C SER A 297 3.81 -12.66 -17.82
N LYS A 298 2.71 -12.36 -17.09
CA LYS A 298 2.47 -11.07 -16.43
C LYS A 298 2.77 -11.08 -14.92
N LEU A 299 3.17 -12.23 -14.37
CA LEU A 299 3.39 -12.37 -12.94
C LEU A 299 4.58 -11.55 -12.48
N ALA A 300 4.29 -10.49 -11.72
CA ALA A 300 5.27 -9.52 -11.25
C ALA A 300 5.66 -9.74 -9.79
N GLU A 301 4.74 -10.27 -8.97
CA GLU A 301 4.94 -10.44 -7.55
C GLU A 301 4.51 -11.82 -7.08
N ILE A 302 5.41 -12.51 -6.38
CA ILE A 302 5.15 -13.79 -5.71
C ILE A 302 5.54 -13.68 -4.24
N PHE A 303 4.58 -13.96 -3.37
CA PHE A 303 4.77 -14.02 -1.92
C PHE A 303 4.43 -15.44 -1.44
N ILE A 304 5.43 -16.23 -1.08
CA ILE A 304 5.28 -17.61 -0.56
C ILE A 304 6.07 -17.75 0.75
N GLY A 305 6.32 -16.67 1.47
CA GLY A 305 6.96 -16.68 2.78
C GLY A 305 6.17 -17.48 3.81
N ARG A 306 6.86 -18.03 4.81
CA ARG A 306 6.27 -18.87 5.89
C ARG A 306 5.49 -20.07 5.35
N ASN A 307 6.22 -20.92 4.60
CA ASN A 307 5.75 -22.18 4.04
C ASN A 307 6.75 -23.31 4.33
N GLU A 308 6.60 -24.44 3.66
CA GLU A 308 7.48 -25.60 3.83
C GLU A 308 8.29 -25.92 2.56
N LEU A 309 8.62 -24.90 1.77
CA LEU A 309 9.38 -25.08 0.52
C LEU A 309 10.79 -25.58 0.81
N THR A 310 11.17 -26.67 0.13
CA THR A 310 12.53 -27.22 0.20
C THR A 310 13.40 -26.85 -0.97
N MET A 311 12.77 -26.48 -2.09
CA MET A 311 13.42 -26.06 -3.34
C MET A 311 12.52 -25.13 -4.14
N LEU A 312 13.11 -24.33 -5.01
CA LEU A 312 12.43 -23.52 -6.02
C LEU A 312 12.65 -24.12 -7.41
N PRO A 313 11.66 -24.07 -8.30
CA PRO A 313 11.85 -24.53 -9.67
C PRO A 313 12.77 -23.60 -10.46
N GLU A 314 13.67 -24.14 -11.26
CA GLU A 314 14.53 -23.38 -12.18
C GLU A 314 13.73 -22.47 -13.12
N ALA A 315 12.50 -22.88 -13.46
CA ALA A 315 11.58 -22.13 -14.31
C ALA A 315 11.25 -20.72 -13.80
N LEU A 316 11.42 -20.42 -12.50
CA LEU A 316 11.21 -19.06 -11.97
C LEU A 316 12.15 -18.02 -12.60
N GLY A 317 13.35 -18.42 -12.98
CA GLY A 317 14.31 -17.53 -13.64
C GLY A 317 13.88 -17.08 -15.04
N THR A 318 12.91 -17.75 -15.64
CA THR A 318 12.39 -17.41 -16.99
C THR A 318 11.11 -16.56 -16.95
N CYS A 319 10.61 -16.23 -15.76
CA CYS A 319 9.42 -15.36 -15.60
C CYS A 319 9.72 -13.92 -16.03
N ALA A 320 9.29 -13.54 -17.23
CA ALA A 320 9.69 -12.28 -17.88
C ALA A 320 9.31 -10.98 -17.13
N ALA A 321 8.29 -11.03 -16.26
CA ALA A 321 7.79 -9.87 -15.53
C ALA A 321 8.12 -9.90 -14.03
N LEU A 322 8.69 -10.99 -13.49
CA LEU A 322 8.82 -11.21 -12.06
C LEU A 322 9.87 -10.28 -11.43
N ALA A 323 9.37 -9.31 -10.68
CA ALA A 323 10.19 -8.30 -10.02
C ALA A 323 10.36 -8.54 -8.50
N THR A 324 9.36 -9.13 -7.85
CA THR A 324 9.39 -9.38 -6.40
C THR A 324 9.14 -10.85 -6.10
N LEU A 325 10.06 -11.46 -5.35
CA LEU A 325 9.98 -12.83 -4.88
C LEU A 325 10.23 -12.86 -3.37
N ASP A 326 9.19 -13.18 -2.58
CA ASP A 326 9.30 -13.45 -1.15
C ASP A 326 9.14 -14.95 -0.89
N VAL A 327 10.22 -15.59 -0.48
CA VAL A 327 10.30 -16.99 -0.06
C VAL A 327 10.85 -17.09 1.37
N SER A 328 10.71 -16.03 2.16
CA SER A 328 11.21 -15.97 3.52
C SER A 328 10.59 -17.05 4.42
N SER A 329 11.31 -17.43 5.47
CA SER A 329 10.82 -18.40 6.47
C SER A 329 10.28 -19.72 5.83
N ASN A 330 11.13 -20.35 5.03
CA ASN A 330 10.91 -21.66 4.41
C ASN A 330 12.05 -22.64 4.81
N ARG A 331 12.20 -23.75 4.09
CA ARG A 331 13.27 -24.75 4.30
C ARG A 331 14.18 -24.87 3.09
N LEU A 332 14.38 -23.78 2.36
CA LEU A 332 15.20 -23.75 1.14
C LEU A 332 16.67 -23.98 1.50
N LYS A 333 17.33 -24.90 0.80
CA LYS A 333 18.78 -25.18 0.95
C LYS A 333 19.66 -24.36 0.04
N GLU A 334 19.10 -23.89 -1.06
CA GLU A 334 19.76 -23.06 -2.07
C GLU A 334 18.75 -22.23 -2.86
N LEU A 335 19.23 -21.20 -3.52
CA LEU A 335 18.51 -20.46 -4.53
C LEU A 335 18.98 -20.92 -5.92
N PRO A 336 18.04 -21.21 -6.88
CA PRO A 336 18.45 -21.65 -8.21
C PRO A 336 19.27 -20.60 -8.94
N ALA A 337 20.32 -21.04 -9.61
CA ALA A 337 21.17 -20.18 -10.44
C ALA A 337 20.40 -19.50 -11.58
N SER A 338 19.34 -20.15 -12.07
CA SER A 338 18.46 -19.63 -13.12
C SER A 338 17.76 -18.31 -12.75
N LEU A 339 17.64 -17.94 -11.47
CA LEU A 339 17.12 -16.62 -11.08
C LEU A 339 17.95 -15.47 -11.69
N ALA A 340 19.19 -15.75 -12.12
CA ALA A 340 20.01 -14.78 -12.83
C ALA A 340 19.77 -14.76 -14.36
N SER A 341 18.92 -15.63 -14.90
CA SER A 341 18.90 -15.92 -16.35
C SER A 341 17.98 -15.02 -17.18
N GLY A 342 17.09 -14.22 -16.57
CA GLY A 342 16.19 -13.40 -17.39
C GLY A 342 15.11 -12.61 -16.66
N ALA A 343 14.67 -13.04 -15.48
CA ALA A 343 13.66 -12.34 -14.72
C ALA A 343 14.21 -11.00 -14.17
N PRO A 344 13.44 -9.89 -14.27
CA PRO A 344 13.90 -8.56 -13.86
C PRO A 344 13.77 -8.34 -12.35
N PHE A 345 14.29 -9.26 -11.54
CA PHE A 345 14.17 -9.18 -10.08
C PHE A 345 14.69 -7.85 -9.52
N ARG A 346 13.85 -7.21 -8.73
CA ARG A 346 14.21 -6.03 -7.92
C ARG A 346 14.37 -6.39 -6.45
N THR A 347 13.55 -7.32 -5.97
CA THR A 347 13.55 -7.75 -4.57
C THR A 347 13.43 -9.26 -4.50
N ILE A 348 14.38 -9.90 -3.82
CA ILE A 348 14.32 -11.30 -3.42
C ILE A 348 14.48 -11.32 -1.90
N ASP A 349 13.46 -11.83 -1.19
CA ASP A 349 13.54 -12.11 0.23
C ASP A 349 13.58 -13.63 0.45
N ALA A 350 14.72 -14.13 0.86
CA ALA A 350 14.96 -15.52 1.21
C ALA A 350 15.46 -15.65 2.66
N SER A 351 15.14 -14.69 3.51
CA SER A 351 15.51 -14.70 4.92
C SER A 351 14.85 -15.87 5.68
N GLY A 352 15.51 -16.34 6.75
CA GLY A 352 14.95 -17.40 7.60
C GLY A 352 14.79 -18.75 6.89
N ASN A 353 15.75 -19.16 6.06
CA ASN A 353 15.79 -20.44 5.37
C ASN A 353 16.98 -21.31 5.83
N GLU A 354 17.20 -22.43 5.18
CA GLU A 354 18.34 -23.34 5.42
C GLU A 354 19.44 -23.18 4.36
N ILE A 355 19.56 -22.00 3.73
CA ILE A 355 20.48 -21.76 2.64
C ILE A 355 21.93 -21.78 3.15
N THR A 356 22.72 -22.70 2.63
CA THR A 356 24.15 -22.84 2.98
C THR A 356 25.07 -22.20 1.95
N ARG A 357 24.60 -22.06 0.73
CA ARG A 357 25.33 -21.49 -0.41
C ARG A 357 24.41 -20.60 -1.23
N VAL A 358 24.95 -19.54 -1.77
CA VAL A 358 24.29 -18.65 -2.74
C VAL A 358 25.02 -18.83 -4.07
N ALA A 359 24.25 -19.11 -5.11
CA ALA A 359 24.78 -19.30 -6.46
C ALA A 359 25.51 -18.02 -6.93
N PRO A 360 26.79 -18.11 -7.35
CA PRO A 360 27.54 -16.95 -7.82
C PRO A 360 26.87 -16.21 -8.99
N GLU A 361 26.10 -16.93 -9.81
CA GLU A 361 25.31 -16.41 -10.93
C GLU A 361 24.36 -15.30 -10.54
N LEU A 362 23.82 -15.31 -9.30
CA LEU A 362 22.98 -14.23 -8.78
C LEU A 362 23.71 -12.88 -8.76
N GLY A 363 25.03 -12.89 -8.77
CA GLY A 363 25.84 -11.69 -8.98
C GLY A 363 25.56 -10.98 -10.32
N ARG A 364 24.98 -11.66 -11.32
CA ARG A 364 24.61 -11.11 -12.63
C ARG A 364 23.26 -10.37 -12.62
N CYS A 365 22.47 -10.45 -11.53
CA CYS A 365 21.18 -9.76 -11.40
C CYS A 365 21.37 -8.24 -11.22
N VAL A 366 21.57 -7.52 -12.31
CA VAL A 366 21.84 -6.06 -12.30
C VAL A 366 20.68 -5.21 -11.81
N SER A 367 19.44 -5.72 -11.95
CA SER A 367 18.22 -5.03 -11.52
C SER A 367 17.91 -5.19 -10.04
N LEU A 368 18.63 -6.08 -9.33
CA LEU A 368 18.32 -6.46 -7.96
C LEU A 368 18.73 -5.34 -6.99
N ARG A 369 17.74 -4.83 -6.27
CA ARG A 369 17.92 -3.75 -5.27
C ARG A 369 17.96 -4.26 -3.84
N ARG A 370 17.33 -5.42 -3.59
CA ARG A 370 17.31 -6.08 -2.28
C ARG A 370 17.43 -7.59 -2.45
N LEU A 371 18.38 -8.17 -1.73
CA LEU A 371 18.52 -9.61 -1.54
C LEU A 371 18.67 -9.85 -0.03
N ALA A 372 17.55 -10.23 0.61
CA ALA A 372 17.53 -10.54 2.03
C ALA A 372 17.85 -12.03 2.23
N LEU A 373 18.89 -12.31 3.00
CA LEU A 373 19.41 -13.65 3.29
C LEU A 373 19.65 -13.88 4.79
N GLU A 374 19.20 -12.94 5.62
CA GLU A 374 19.35 -13.01 7.07
C GLU A 374 18.69 -14.28 7.62
N GLY A 375 19.24 -14.83 8.72
CA GLY A 375 18.68 -16.05 9.32
C GLY A 375 18.95 -17.34 8.53
N ASN A 376 19.93 -17.34 7.58
CA ASN A 376 20.39 -18.51 6.86
C ASN A 376 21.77 -18.97 7.38
N PRO A 377 22.12 -20.28 7.36
CA PRO A 377 23.42 -20.79 7.80
C PRO A 377 24.54 -20.57 6.79
N LEU A 378 24.67 -19.35 6.27
CA LEU A 378 25.66 -18.95 5.25
C LEU A 378 27.05 -18.79 5.87
N ARG A 379 27.88 -19.83 5.80
CA ARG A 379 29.26 -19.80 6.32
C ARG A 379 30.28 -19.20 5.36
N SER A 380 29.95 -19.15 4.07
CA SER A 380 30.88 -18.74 3.01
C SER A 380 30.88 -17.23 2.73
N ILE A 381 29.94 -16.48 3.32
CA ILE A 381 29.78 -15.04 3.14
C ILE A 381 29.89 -14.36 4.52
N ARG A 382 30.73 -13.33 4.62
CA ARG A 382 30.92 -12.60 5.87
C ARG A 382 29.66 -11.83 6.25
N GLN A 383 29.35 -11.76 7.54
CA GLN A 383 28.14 -11.11 8.08
C GLN A 383 28.00 -9.65 7.62
N ASN A 384 29.11 -8.90 7.57
CA ASN A 384 29.11 -7.51 7.11
C ASN A 384 28.73 -7.34 5.63
N ILE A 385 28.91 -8.38 4.80
CA ILE A 385 28.49 -8.37 3.39
C ILE A 385 27.00 -8.73 3.30
N LEU A 386 26.52 -9.62 4.16
CA LEU A 386 25.09 -10.03 4.20
C LEU A 386 24.18 -8.90 4.69
N THR A 387 24.64 -8.10 5.66
CA THR A 387 23.87 -6.98 6.23
C THR A 387 24.19 -5.63 5.57
N GLY A 388 25.14 -5.62 4.64
CA GLY A 388 25.55 -4.45 3.88
C GLY A 388 24.64 -4.17 2.67
N PRO A 389 24.99 -3.15 1.88
CA PRO A 389 24.33 -2.87 0.61
C PRO A 389 24.31 -4.09 -0.31
N VAL A 390 23.21 -4.29 -1.04
CA VAL A 390 23.06 -5.41 -1.98
C VAL A 390 24.19 -5.44 -3.04
N GLY A 391 24.71 -4.27 -3.42
CA GLY A 391 25.81 -4.13 -4.36
C GLY A 391 27.08 -4.87 -3.90
N ASP A 392 27.39 -4.83 -2.59
CA ASP A 392 28.56 -5.52 -2.02
C ASP A 392 28.38 -7.03 -2.07
N LEU A 393 27.19 -7.51 -1.77
CA LEU A 393 26.84 -8.93 -1.87
C LEU A 393 26.91 -9.42 -3.32
N LEU A 394 26.32 -8.70 -4.26
CA LEU A 394 26.37 -9.04 -5.68
C LEU A 394 27.81 -8.97 -6.23
N GLY A 395 28.59 -7.99 -5.79
CA GLY A 395 30.02 -7.88 -6.11
C GLY A 395 30.81 -9.06 -5.60
N HIS A 396 30.58 -9.50 -4.36
CA HIS A 396 31.20 -10.68 -3.79
C HIS A 396 30.84 -11.96 -4.57
N LEU A 397 29.56 -12.10 -4.97
CA LEU A 397 29.13 -13.24 -5.78
C LEU A 397 29.77 -13.24 -7.16
N ARG A 398 29.87 -12.08 -7.83
CA ARG A 398 30.58 -11.95 -9.13
C ARG A 398 32.04 -12.32 -9.04
N SER A 399 32.74 -11.97 -7.96
CA SER A 399 34.15 -12.32 -7.79
C SER A 399 34.38 -13.84 -7.70
N LYS A 400 33.35 -14.60 -7.28
CA LYS A 400 33.38 -16.07 -7.25
C LYS A 400 33.15 -16.69 -8.63
N LEU A 401 32.37 -16.09 -9.51
CA LEU A 401 32.19 -16.57 -10.90
C LEU A 401 33.48 -16.64 -11.65
N GLY A 402 34.33 -15.62 -11.51
CA GLY A 402 35.67 -15.61 -12.15
C GLY A 402 36.62 -16.65 -11.60
N ALA A 403 36.40 -17.15 -10.38
CA ALA A 403 37.25 -18.19 -9.78
C ALA A 403 36.88 -19.62 -10.21
N GLU A 404 35.61 -19.88 -10.55
CA GLU A 404 35.14 -21.21 -10.98
C GLU A 404 35.36 -21.46 -12.48
N GLU A 405 35.33 -20.41 -13.32
CA GLU A 405 35.69 -20.51 -14.75
C GLU A 405 37.21 -20.71 -14.97
N ASN A 406 38.02 -20.39 -13.99
CA ASN A 406 39.49 -20.49 -14.06
C ASN A 406 40.07 -21.69 -13.28
N GLY A 407 39.34 -22.79 -13.14
CA GLY A 407 39.78 -24.03 -12.48
C GLY A 407 40.88 -24.80 -13.18
N VAL A 408 41.79 -24.16 -13.94
CA VAL A 408 43.07 -24.69 -14.42
C VAL A 408 44.13 -23.59 -14.37
N GLY A 409 45.09 -23.72 -13.47
CA GLY A 409 46.41 -23.05 -13.60
C GLY A 409 46.58 -21.84 -12.68
N ALA A 410 47.45 -22.06 -11.73
CA ALA A 410 48.08 -21.05 -10.87
C ALA A 410 48.79 -19.94 -11.65
N ALA A 411 48.81 -18.76 -11.02
CA ALA A 411 49.73 -17.67 -11.28
C ALA A 411 49.46 -16.80 -12.53
N PHE A 412 48.65 -15.75 -12.33
CA PHE A 412 49.00 -14.42 -12.84
C PHE A 412 48.26 -13.37 -12.01
N ARG A 413 49.01 -12.66 -11.14
CA ARG A 413 48.60 -11.35 -10.63
C ARG A 413 48.81 -10.37 -11.79
N GLY A 414 47.77 -10.21 -12.60
CA GLY A 414 47.67 -9.19 -13.66
C GLY A 414 46.52 -8.25 -13.32
N ASP A 415 46.87 -7.04 -13.17
CA ASP A 415 46.15 -5.78 -13.06
C ASP A 415 44.63 -5.83 -13.35
N GLU A 416 43.81 -5.98 -12.28
CA GLU A 416 42.34 -5.87 -12.32
C GLU A 416 41.84 -4.49 -12.82
N SER A 417 42.74 -3.50 -12.89
CA SER A 417 42.40 -2.12 -13.33
C SER A 417 42.23 -2.01 -14.84
N THR A 418 42.91 -2.83 -15.63
CA THR A 418 42.86 -2.77 -17.09
C THR A 418 41.59 -3.43 -17.66
N ALA A 419 41.13 -4.55 -17.11
CA ALA A 419 39.89 -5.22 -17.57
C ALA A 419 38.65 -4.37 -17.29
N ARG A 420 38.61 -3.69 -16.12
CA ARG A 420 37.49 -2.77 -15.79
C ARG A 420 37.50 -1.51 -16.68
N ALA A 421 38.65 -1.00 -16.99
CA ALA A 421 38.78 0.15 -17.90
C ALA A 421 38.29 -0.17 -19.31
N GLU A 422 38.48 -1.40 -19.79
CA GLU A 422 37.96 -1.87 -21.08
C GLU A 422 36.42 -2.03 -21.08
N ASP A 423 35.84 -2.57 -20.03
CA ASP A 423 34.37 -2.74 -19.94
C ASP A 423 33.65 -1.40 -19.81
N VAL A 424 34.19 -0.48 -19.03
CA VAL A 424 33.70 0.90 -18.94
C VAL A 424 33.83 1.63 -20.27
N SER A 425 35.01 1.49 -20.94
CA SER A 425 35.23 2.06 -22.26
C SER A 425 34.27 1.49 -23.32
N ARG A 426 33.94 0.20 -23.24
CA ARG A 426 33.00 -0.46 -24.13
C ARG A 426 31.55 0.02 -23.89
N ALA A 427 31.12 0.18 -22.61
CA ALA A 427 29.83 0.74 -22.25
C ALA A 427 29.66 2.18 -22.75
N VAL A 428 30.69 3.01 -22.56
CA VAL A 428 30.76 4.39 -23.04
C VAL A 428 30.73 4.44 -24.57
N ALA A 429 31.45 3.58 -25.26
CA ALA A 429 31.47 3.48 -26.72
C ALA A 429 30.11 3.02 -27.30
N THR A 430 29.44 2.09 -26.63
CA THR A 430 28.10 1.61 -27.02
C THR A 430 27.07 2.73 -26.88
N ALA A 431 27.12 3.50 -25.80
CA ALA A 431 26.25 4.64 -25.60
C ALA A 431 26.50 5.77 -26.63
N ALA A 432 27.76 6.01 -26.98
CA ALA A 432 28.16 6.95 -28.03
C ALA A 432 27.57 6.56 -29.40
N ARG A 433 27.56 5.27 -29.72
CA ARG A 433 27.00 4.75 -30.96
C ARG A 433 25.48 4.93 -31.00
N VAL A 434 24.77 4.59 -29.90
CA VAL A 434 23.32 4.75 -29.79
C VAL A 434 22.92 6.22 -29.86
N ALA A 435 23.68 7.12 -29.24
CA ALA A 435 23.46 8.55 -29.31
C ALA A 435 23.64 9.10 -30.74
N SER A 436 24.61 8.56 -31.53
CA SER A 436 24.85 8.98 -32.91
C SER A 436 23.81 8.47 -33.92
N GLU A 437 23.08 7.39 -33.58
CA GLU A 437 22.06 6.78 -34.44
C GLU A 437 20.67 7.46 -34.31
N GLY A 438 20.56 8.60 -33.61
CA GLY A 438 19.34 9.43 -33.55
C GLY A 438 18.19 8.85 -32.73
N GLY A 439 18.42 7.88 -31.89
CA GLY A 439 17.44 7.34 -30.93
C GLY A 439 17.07 8.37 -29.85
N ARG A 440 15.76 8.69 -29.73
CA ARG A 440 15.21 9.70 -28.79
C ARG A 440 15.38 9.41 -27.29
N SER A 441 16.10 8.36 -26.89
CA SER A 441 16.31 7.99 -25.48
C SER A 441 17.63 7.20 -25.38
N SER A 442 18.75 7.90 -25.30
CA SER A 442 20.05 7.28 -25.06
C SER A 442 20.45 7.46 -23.60
N GLY A 443 20.47 6.37 -22.82
CA GLY A 443 20.94 6.34 -21.44
C GLY A 443 22.29 5.63 -21.32
N VAL A 444 23.18 6.17 -20.49
CA VAL A 444 24.41 5.51 -20.05
C VAL A 444 24.25 5.14 -18.58
N SER A 445 24.35 3.84 -18.25
CA SER A 445 24.41 3.40 -16.85
C SER A 445 25.75 2.73 -16.58
N LEU A 446 26.48 3.29 -15.63
CA LEU A 446 27.69 2.73 -15.03
C LEU A 446 27.47 2.47 -13.53
N ARG A 447 26.20 2.23 -13.13
CA ARG A 447 25.82 2.00 -11.74
C ARG A 447 26.54 0.79 -11.13
N GLY A 448 27.06 0.93 -9.91
CA GLY A 448 27.66 -0.16 -9.15
C GLY A 448 28.98 -0.71 -9.70
N GLN A 449 29.66 0.01 -10.59
CA GLN A 449 30.91 -0.42 -11.19
C GLN A 449 32.13 -0.16 -10.29
N ARG A 450 31.96 0.34 -9.06
CA ARG A 450 33.03 0.70 -8.11
C ARG A 450 34.05 1.67 -8.68
N LEU A 451 33.58 2.60 -9.49
CA LEU A 451 34.45 3.61 -10.10
C LEU A 451 34.85 4.65 -9.04
N GLU A 452 36.15 4.85 -8.87
CA GLU A 452 36.66 5.99 -8.10
C GLU A 452 36.83 7.23 -8.97
N ARG A 453 36.97 7.05 -10.28
CA ARG A 453 37.05 8.11 -11.30
C ARG A 453 36.35 7.69 -12.59
N LEU A 454 35.86 8.66 -13.31
CA LEU A 454 35.28 8.46 -14.64
C LEU A 454 36.41 8.43 -15.69
N PRO A 455 36.23 7.71 -16.82
CA PRO A 455 37.14 7.79 -17.95
C PRO A 455 37.27 9.22 -18.51
N ASP A 456 38.44 9.63 -18.94
CA ASP A 456 38.69 11.01 -19.39
C ASP A 456 37.83 11.49 -20.53
N ASN A 457 37.29 10.59 -21.35
CA ASN A 457 36.42 10.90 -22.48
C ASN A 457 34.90 10.77 -22.15
N PHE A 458 34.52 10.39 -20.92
CA PHE A 458 33.13 10.10 -20.54
C PHE A 458 32.17 11.27 -20.86
N TRP A 459 32.47 12.43 -20.33
CA TRP A 459 31.62 13.61 -20.51
C TRP A 459 31.61 14.10 -21.97
N SER A 460 32.66 13.90 -22.72
CA SER A 460 32.68 14.23 -24.15
C SER A 460 31.73 13.33 -24.97
N VAL A 461 31.45 12.13 -24.49
CA VAL A 461 30.49 11.21 -25.09
C VAL A 461 29.06 11.61 -24.67
N VAL A 462 28.85 11.91 -23.38
CA VAL A 462 27.54 12.37 -22.86
C VAL A 462 27.07 13.64 -23.58
N ALA A 463 27.96 14.59 -23.81
CA ALA A 463 27.66 15.83 -24.51
C ALA A 463 27.16 15.66 -25.96
N ARG A 464 27.36 14.48 -26.58
CA ARG A 464 26.92 14.17 -27.95
C ARG A 464 25.46 13.76 -28.08
N GLY A 465 24.63 13.88 -27.03
CA GLY A 465 23.19 13.63 -27.12
C GLY A 465 22.66 12.55 -26.18
N VAL A 466 23.40 12.20 -25.13
CA VAL A 466 22.91 11.32 -24.06
C VAL A 466 21.96 12.12 -23.17
N THR A 467 20.75 11.58 -22.94
CA THR A 467 19.72 12.23 -22.14
C THR A 467 19.67 11.72 -20.68
N SER A 468 20.19 10.53 -20.41
CA SER A 468 20.18 9.93 -19.07
C SER A 468 21.54 9.35 -18.71
N VAL A 469 22.05 9.71 -17.54
CA VAL A 469 23.31 9.20 -16.98
C VAL A 469 23.07 8.66 -15.58
N ASP A 470 23.36 7.37 -15.39
CA ASP A 470 23.31 6.70 -14.09
C ASP A 470 24.71 6.26 -13.67
N LEU A 471 25.24 6.96 -12.67
CA LEU A 471 26.52 6.71 -12.02
C LEU A 471 26.34 6.29 -10.56
N GLY A 472 25.15 5.91 -10.16
CA GLY A 472 24.84 5.54 -8.78
C GLY A 472 25.68 4.39 -8.26
N GLU A 473 25.79 4.28 -6.94
CA GLU A 473 26.48 3.19 -6.23
C GLU A 473 27.93 2.95 -6.69
N ASN A 474 28.70 4.03 -6.86
CA ASN A 474 30.12 3.99 -7.14
C ASN A 474 30.93 4.60 -5.98
N GLY A 475 32.23 4.74 -6.15
CA GLY A 475 33.14 5.38 -5.20
C GLY A 475 33.65 6.75 -5.65
N LEU A 476 32.87 7.47 -6.48
CA LEU A 476 33.27 8.73 -7.07
C LEU A 476 33.49 9.81 -6.00
N LEU A 477 34.69 10.33 -5.89
CA LEU A 477 35.05 11.44 -5.01
C LEU A 477 34.92 12.80 -5.73
N ASP A 478 35.57 12.91 -6.90
CA ASP A 478 35.74 14.14 -7.67
C ASP A 478 35.37 14.00 -9.15
N GLY A 479 34.79 12.88 -9.57
CA GLY A 479 34.61 12.55 -10.99
C GLY A 479 33.52 13.27 -11.74
N VAL A 480 32.73 14.12 -11.05
CA VAL A 480 31.62 14.89 -11.67
C VAL A 480 31.94 16.38 -11.52
N ASP A 481 32.56 16.96 -12.55
CA ASP A 481 32.84 18.39 -12.59
C ASP A 481 31.61 19.15 -13.11
N ALA A 482 31.23 20.22 -12.43
CA ALA A 482 30.15 21.11 -12.80
C ALA A 482 30.32 21.70 -14.22
N GLY A 483 31.55 21.95 -14.65
CA GLY A 483 31.86 22.44 -15.99
C GLY A 483 31.65 21.41 -17.09
N GLU A 484 31.79 20.13 -16.79
CA GLU A 484 31.49 19.05 -17.73
C GLU A 484 29.97 18.82 -17.88
N VAL A 485 29.25 18.85 -16.76
CA VAL A 485 27.77 18.77 -16.79
C VAL A 485 27.15 19.94 -17.56
N GLU A 486 27.77 21.12 -17.49
CA GLU A 486 27.36 22.31 -18.23
C GLU A 486 27.43 22.14 -19.76
N ARG A 487 28.35 21.31 -20.26
CA ARG A 487 28.50 21.04 -21.70
C ARG A 487 27.47 20.04 -22.24
N CYS A 488 26.71 19.40 -21.35
CA CYS A 488 25.74 18.36 -21.73
C CYS A 488 24.34 18.98 -21.90
N ASP A 489 24.10 19.71 -23.01
CA ASP A 489 22.87 20.45 -23.27
C ASP A 489 21.60 19.60 -23.28
N GLY A 490 21.69 18.31 -23.55
CA GLY A 490 20.56 17.36 -23.66
C GLY A 490 20.33 16.49 -22.43
N LEU A 491 21.12 16.66 -21.36
CA LEU A 491 21.04 15.78 -20.19
C LEU A 491 19.81 16.09 -19.32
N GLU A 492 18.87 15.16 -19.30
CA GLU A 492 17.60 15.27 -18.57
C GLU A 492 17.63 14.57 -17.21
N THR A 493 18.34 13.42 -17.11
CA THR A 493 18.42 12.60 -15.90
C THR A 493 19.87 12.38 -15.49
N LEU A 494 20.18 12.70 -14.23
CA LEU A 494 21.51 12.50 -13.64
C LEU A 494 21.37 11.83 -12.27
N LEU A 495 21.75 10.53 -12.20
CA LEU A 495 21.71 9.74 -10.98
C LEU A 495 23.14 9.53 -10.46
N LEU A 496 23.41 10.03 -9.25
CA LEU A 496 24.70 10.04 -8.58
C LEU A 496 24.63 9.47 -7.16
N ASP A 497 23.50 8.81 -6.82
CA ASP A 497 23.27 8.29 -5.48
C ASP A 497 24.32 7.25 -5.05
N GLY A 498 24.58 7.15 -3.73
CA GLY A 498 25.50 6.16 -3.19
C GLY A 498 26.96 6.35 -3.61
N ASN A 499 27.40 7.58 -3.84
CA ASN A 499 28.78 7.93 -4.11
C ASN A 499 29.45 8.63 -2.91
N ALA A 500 30.70 9.01 -3.06
CA ALA A 500 31.49 9.72 -2.05
C ALA A 500 31.78 11.18 -2.47
N LEU A 501 30.92 11.80 -3.25
CA LEU A 501 31.12 13.14 -3.78
C LEU A 501 31.36 14.18 -2.69
N GLU A 502 32.47 14.94 -2.84
CA GLU A 502 32.82 16.05 -1.96
C GLU A 502 32.54 17.41 -2.60
N ARG A 503 32.46 17.47 -3.92
CA ARG A 503 32.20 18.68 -4.68
C ARG A 503 30.80 18.69 -5.29
N TRP A 504 30.19 19.86 -5.30
CA TRP A 504 28.87 20.06 -5.87
C TRP A 504 28.91 19.85 -7.40
N PRO A 505 28.08 18.95 -7.96
CA PRO A 505 28.19 18.54 -9.36
C PRO A 505 27.54 19.49 -10.37
N LEU A 506 26.76 20.49 -9.92
CA LEU A 506 26.09 21.42 -10.81
C LEU A 506 26.79 22.78 -10.85
N PRO A 507 26.79 23.49 -12.01
CA PRO A 507 27.35 24.82 -12.14
C PRO A 507 26.50 25.85 -11.35
N ARG A 508 27.21 26.74 -10.64
CA ARG A 508 26.60 27.78 -9.78
C ARG A 508 26.62 29.18 -10.40
N ARG A 509 27.46 29.39 -11.44
CA ARG A 509 27.57 30.68 -12.10
C ARG A 509 26.40 30.88 -13.05
N GLU A 510 26.04 32.15 -13.30
CA GLU A 510 25.04 32.52 -14.30
C GLU A 510 25.38 31.92 -15.68
N GLY A 511 24.36 31.42 -16.36
CA GLY A 511 24.53 30.77 -17.65
C GLY A 511 23.21 30.19 -18.17
N ARG A 512 23.27 29.38 -19.21
CA ARG A 512 22.08 28.72 -19.78
C ARG A 512 21.47 27.76 -18.76
N PRO A 513 20.12 27.70 -18.66
CA PRO A 513 19.44 26.68 -17.85
C PRO A 513 19.83 25.27 -18.31
N LEU A 514 20.05 24.38 -17.36
CA LEU A 514 20.28 22.96 -17.63
C LEU A 514 18.95 22.28 -18.06
N ALA A 515 19.05 21.26 -18.92
CA ALA A 515 17.90 20.47 -19.33
C ALA A 515 17.41 19.48 -18.26
N LEU A 516 18.12 19.39 -17.13
CA LEU A 516 17.87 18.42 -16.06
C LEU A 516 16.43 18.51 -15.52
N THR A 517 15.74 17.38 -15.56
CA THR A 517 14.42 17.14 -14.99
C THR A 517 14.48 16.24 -13.76
N GLU A 518 15.49 15.38 -13.65
CA GLU A 518 15.69 14.45 -12.53
C GLU A 518 17.14 14.46 -12.06
N LEU A 519 17.33 14.67 -10.75
CA LEU A 519 18.62 14.67 -10.09
C LEU A 519 18.54 13.84 -8.80
N ASN A 520 19.36 12.80 -8.72
CA ASN A 520 19.50 11.98 -7.51
C ASN A 520 20.92 12.11 -6.97
N LEU A 521 21.05 12.68 -5.77
CA LEU A 521 22.30 12.87 -5.05
C LEU A 521 22.35 12.08 -3.72
N ALA A 522 21.37 11.20 -3.49
CA ALA A 522 21.20 10.49 -2.22
C ALA A 522 22.49 9.77 -1.78
N GLY A 523 22.76 9.77 -0.46
CA GLY A 523 23.89 9.05 0.11
C GLY A 523 25.26 9.73 -0.02
N ASN A 524 25.39 10.86 -0.71
CA ASN A 524 26.63 11.62 -0.85
C ASN A 524 26.88 12.55 0.35
N LYS A 525 27.34 11.99 1.47
CA LYS A 525 27.50 12.73 2.74
C LYS A 525 28.50 13.89 2.66
N GLY A 526 29.52 13.80 1.79
CA GLY A 526 30.53 14.84 1.56
C GLY A 526 29.93 16.16 1.03
N LEU A 527 28.85 16.09 0.25
CA LEU A 527 28.20 17.26 -0.33
C LEU A 527 27.61 18.24 0.69
N SER A 528 27.35 17.80 1.92
CA SER A 528 26.83 18.64 3.01
C SER A 528 27.66 19.92 3.23
N ALA A 529 28.99 19.86 3.02
CA ALA A 529 29.87 21.01 3.20
C ALA A 529 29.87 21.98 2.01
N THR A 530 29.40 21.52 0.85
CA THR A 530 29.48 22.27 -0.42
C THR A 530 28.13 22.70 -0.95
N MET A 531 27.04 22.35 -0.28
CA MET A 531 25.68 22.79 -0.61
C MET A 531 25.48 24.24 -0.11
N LEU A 532 25.57 25.19 -1.01
CA LEU A 532 25.58 26.64 -0.74
C LEU A 532 24.42 27.32 -1.51
N PRO A 533 24.07 28.56 -1.14
CA PRO A 533 23.11 29.34 -1.92
C PRO A 533 23.47 29.36 -3.41
N GLY A 534 22.45 29.23 -4.27
CA GLY A 534 22.64 29.14 -5.72
C GLY A 534 23.02 27.75 -6.26
N ALA A 535 23.01 26.70 -5.41
CA ALA A 535 23.30 25.34 -5.82
C ALA A 535 22.43 24.84 -6.99
N PHE A 536 21.18 25.31 -7.07
CA PHE A 536 20.20 24.95 -8.11
C PHE A 536 19.89 26.09 -9.10
N SER A 537 20.65 27.18 -9.10
CA SER A 537 20.35 28.38 -9.88
C SER A 537 20.12 28.12 -11.38
N ARG A 538 20.74 27.08 -11.94
CA ARG A 538 20.64 26.69 -13.35
C ARG A 538 19.76 25.46 -13.61
N ALA A 539 19.32 24.77 -12.58
CA ALA A 539 18.49 23.57 -12.69
C ALA A 539 16.97 23.90 -12.69
N THR A 540 16.59 24.97 -13.36
CA THR A 540 15.22 25.54 -13.34
C THR A 540 14.16 24.68 -14.01
N ARG A 541 14.51 23.53 -14.59
CA ARG A 541 13.57 22.55 -15.17
C ARG A 541 13.41 21.30 -14.30
N LEU A 542 14.07 21.27 -13.14
CA LEU A 542 14.11 20.10 -12.29
C LEU A 542 12.70 19.79 -11.73
N GLN A 543 12.27 18.56 -11.92
CA GLN A 543 10.98 18.04 -11.45
C GLN A 543 11.15 17.08 -10.28
N LYS A 544 12.25 16.31 -10.27
CA LYS A 544 12.54 15.34 -9.19
C LYS A 544 13.92 15.57 -8.60
N LEU A 545 13.97 15.70 -7.29
CA LEU A 545 15.21 15.91 -6.52
C LEU A 545 15.26 14.96 -5.34
N ASP A 546 16.33 14.17 -5.26
CA ASP A 546 16.63 13.30 -4.12
C ASP A 546 17.91 13.75 -3.43
N LEU A 547 17.79 14.19 -2.17
CA LEU A 547 18.85 14.63 -1.26
C LEU A 547 18.96 13.71 -0.03
N THR A 548 18.39 12.53 -0.07
CA THR A 548 18.36 11.58 1.05
C THR A 548 19.78 11.33 1.58
N GLY A 549 19.99 11.47 2.88
CA GLY A 549 21.27 11.26 3.55
C GLY A 549 22.27 12.43 3.44
N ILE A 550 21.87 13.55 2.80
CA ILE A 550 22.68 14.78 2.77
C ILE A 550 22.26 15.66 3.94
N VAL A 551 23.16 15.84 4.90
CA VAL A 551 22.88 16.61 6.12
C VAL A 551 22.73 18.09 5.77
N PHE A 552 21.57 18.66 6.11
CA PHE A 552 21.34 20.09 6.00
C PHE A 552 22.15 20.86 7.06
N ARG A 553 22.79 21.95 6.64
CA ARG A 553 23.48 22.86 7.56
C ARG A 553 22.91 24.26 7.43
N PRO A 554 22.80 25.03 8.52
CA PRO A 554 22.35 26.43 8.46
C PRO A 554 23.14 27.31 7.48
N SER A 555 24.40 26.92 7.19
CA SER A 555 25.25 27.60 6.21
C SER A 555 24.75 27.48 4.75
N CYS A 556 23.83 26.58 4.45
CA CYS A 556 23.22 26.47 3.12
C CYS A 556 22.41 27.75 2.75
N GLY A 557 22.02 28.56 3.77
CA GLY A 557 21.33 29.83 3.61
C GLY A 557 19.87 29.73 3.18
N PRO A 558 19.12 30.78 3.32
CA PRO A 558 17.76 30.85 2.82
C PRO A 558 17.75 30.86 1.28
N ASN A 559 16.66 30.40 0.68
CA ASN A 559 16.41 30.38 -0.78
C ASN A 559 17.25 29.38 -1.60
N LEU A 560 17.70 28.28 -0.97
CA LEU A 560 18.40 27.20 -1.69
C LEU A 560 17.53 26.61 -2.82
N LEU A 561 16.24 26.35 -2.53
CA LEU A 561 15.27 25.72 -3.43
C LEU A 561 14.45 26.74 -4.25
N ALA A 562 14.61 28.03 -4.02
CA ALA A 562 13.82 29.07 -4.71
C ALA A 562 13.82 28.95 -6.25
N PRO A 563 14.94 28.60 -6.94
CA PRO A 563 14.94 28.42 -8.39
C PRO A 563 14.02 27.29 -8.88
N LEU A 564 13.57 26.40 -7.98
CA LEU A 564 12.78 25.21 -8.29
C LEU A 564 11.29 25.39 -8.00
N SER A 565 10.86 26.58 -7.53
CA SER A 565 9.49 26.83 -7.04
C SER A 565 8.40 26.54 -8.07
N GLU A 566 8.70 26.74 -9.36
CA GLU A 566 7.74 26.59 -10.44
C GLU A 566 7.78 25.20 -11.12
N THR A 567 8.72 24.33 -10.77
CA THR A 567 8.94 23.10 -11.54
C THR A 567 9.03 21.84 -10.73
N LEU A 568 9.47 21.91 -9.43
CA LEU A 568 9.70 20.72 -8.64
C LEU A 568 8.38 20.04 -8.23
N THR A 569 8.24 18.76 -8.58
CA THR A 569 7.08 17.94 -8.27
C THR A 569 7.38 16.86 -7.25
N GLU A 570 8.63 16.47 -7.09
CA GLU A 570 9.08 15.45 -6.14
C GLU A 570 10.35 15.89 -5.42
N LEU A 571 10.29 15.91 -4.07
CA LEU A 571 11.43 16.18 -3.19
C LEU A 571 11.55 15.06 -2.15
N ARG A 572 12.71 14.41 -2.12
CA ARG A 572 13.09 13.45 -1.10
C ARG A 572 14.29 13.98 -0.32
N TRP A 573 14.14 14.10 0.99
CA TRP A 573 15.20 14.57 1.87
C TRP A 573 15.14 13.84 3.23
N GLY A 574 15.09 12.51 3.15
CA GLY A 574 15.13 11.63 4.31
C GLY A 574 16.55 11.48 4.90
N ASN A 575 16.66 11.00 6.13
CA ASN A 575 17.92 10.68 6.81
C ASN A 575 18.96 11.81 6.76
N ALA A 576 18.55 13.06 6.95
CA ALA A 576 19.36 14.26 6.78
C ALA A 576 19.60 15.03 8.09
N MET A 577 19.25 14.45 9.24
CA MET A 577 19.34 15.04 10.59
C MET A 577 18.64 16.40 10.71
N LEU A 578 17.54 16.61 9.99
CA LEU A 578 16.77 17.84 10.01
C LEU A 578 15.95 17.95 11.31
N ASP A 579 16.08 19.07 12.02
CA ASP A 579 15.27 19.39 13.20
C ASP A 579 13.92 20.06 12.83
N ALA A 580 13.83 20.64 11.62
CA ALA A 580 12.64 21.25 11.05
C ALA A 580 12.70 21.17 9.51
N ILE A 581 11.54 21.22 8.85
CA ILE A 581 11.47 21.39 7.39
C ILE A 581 11.81 22.84 7.06
N PRO A 582 12.76 23.10 6.13
CA PRO A 582 13.07 24.47 5.71
C PRO A 582 11.84 25.19 5.15
N ASP A 583 11.60 26.44 5.57
CA ASP A 583 10.41 27.21 5.18
C ASP A 583 10.29 27.37 3.66
N GLU A 584 11.39 27.41 2.93
CA GLU A 584 11.41 27.52 1.46
C GLU A 584 10.74 26.32 0.76
N VAL A 585 10.63 25.17 1.41
CA VAL A 585 9.94 23.97 0.87
C VAL A 585 8.46 24.27 0.67
N PHE A 586 7.86 25.08 1.56
CA PHE A 586 6.44 25.42 1.48
C PHE A 586 6.11 26.41 0.35
N ASN A 587 7.14 26.98 -0.30
CA ASN A 587 6.98 27.80 -1.51
C ASN A 587 6.93 26.97 -2.81
N LEU A 588 7.20 25.65 -2.74
CA LEU A 588 7.23 24.74 -3.89
C LEU A 588 5.80 24.23 -4.21
N ARG A 589 4.92 25.09 -4.67
CA ARG A 589 3.47 24.80 -4.80
C ARG A 589 3.11 23.67 -5.75
N LYS A 590 4.02 23.24 -6.63
CA LYS A 590 3.82 22.11 -7.56
C LYS A 590 4.25 20.76 -7.00
N LEU A 591 4.66 20.71 -5.74
CA LEU A 591 5.05 19.45 -5.11
C LEU A 591 3.86 18.50 -5.01
N ARG A 592 4.11 17.26 -5.46
CA ARG A 592 3.19 16.12 -5.36
C ARG A 592 3.70 15.06 -4.38
N VAL A 593 5.01 14.88 -4.34
CA VAL A 593 5.64 13.90 -3.44
C VAL A 593 6.66 14.62 -2.57
N LEU A 594 6.50 14.53 -1.26
CA LEU A 594 7.37 15.15 -0.27
C LEU A 594 7.75 14.11 0.79
N ARG A 595 9.05 13.75 0.87
CA ARG A 595 9.53 12.74 1.81
C ARG A 595 10.63 13.29 2.69
N PHE A 596 10.35 13.34 4.02
CA PHE A 596 11.26 13.74 5.09
C PHE A 596 11.40 12.67 6.17
N ASN A 597 11.26 11.42 5.80
CA ASN A 597 11.38 10.29 6.72
C ASN A 597 12.78 10.20 7.37
N ASP A 598 12.87 9.57 8.54
CA ASP A 598 14.13 9.33 9.26
C ASP A 598 14.91 10.62 9.58
N ASN A 599 14.23 11.66 10.02
CA ASN A 599 14.80 12.92 10.48
C ASN A 599 14.53 13.15 11.99
N ARG A 600 14.70 14.38 12.49
CA ARG A 600 14.46 14.79 13.88
C ARG A 600 13.44 15.91 13.98
N ILE A 601 12.52 15.97 13.03
CA ILE A 601 11.54 17.05 12.92
C ILE A 601 10.59 16.98 14.10
N ARG A 602 10.51 18.10 14.86
CA ARG A 602 9.70 18.19 16.08
C ARG A 602 8.33 18.80 15.82
N GLU A 603 8.27 19.70 14.86
CA GLU A 603 7.06 20.44 14.51
C GLU A 603 6.92 20.53 13.00
N LEU A 604 5.70 20.43 12.50
CA LEU A 604 5.33 20.70 11.12
C LEU A 604 4.70 22.09 11.04
N SER A 605 5.24 22.96 10.20
CA SER A 605 4.71 24.31 10.01
C SER A 605 3.30 24.29 9.43
N PRO A 606 2.37 25.16 9.90
CA PRO A 606 1.07 25.39 9.29
C PRO A 606 1.14 25.75 7.79
N ALA A 607 2.28 26.32 7.35
CA ALA A 607 2.55 26.64 5.93
C ALA A 607 2.53 25.41 5.01
N VAL A 608 2.50 24.19 5.54
CA VAL A 608 2.29 22.96 4.76
C VAL A 608 1.01 23.02 3.94
N SER A 609 -0.01 23.75 4.38
CA SER A 609 -1.27 23.97 3.65
C SER A 609 -1.12 24.71 2.33
N LEU A 610 0.04 25.34 2.08
CA LEU A 610 0.35 26.01 0.80
C LEU A 610 0.68 25.02 -0.32
N LEU A 611 0.93 23.74 0.03
CA LEU A 611 1.26 22.67 -0.93
C LEU A 611 -0.03 22.00 -1.43
N ASP A 612 -0.88 22.72 -2.11
CA ASP A 612 -2.23 22.32 -2.52
C ASP A 612 -2.27 21.19 -3.57
N GLU A 613 -1.16 20.95 -4.28
CA GLU A 613 -1.00 19.83 -5.22
C GLU A 613 -0.44 18.54 -4.59
N LEU A 614 -0.18 18.52 -3.27
CA LEU A 614 0.49 17.40 -2.63
C LEU A 614 -0.37 16.14 -2.60
N ASP A 615 0.14 15.05 -3.18
CA ASP A 615 -0.48 13.71 -3.21
C ASP A 615 0.09 12.81 -2.09
N GLU A 616 1.38 12.96 -1.75
CA GLU A 616 2.12 12.08 -0.82
C GLU A 616 3.02 12.90 0.11
N LEU A 617 2.88 12.69 1.44
CA LEU A 617 3.72 13.28 2.48
C LEU A 617 4.25 12.18 3.41
N ASP A 618 5.57 12.02 3.44
CA ASP A 618 6.24 11.06 4.32
C ASP A 618 7.00 11.78 5.44
N LEU A 619 6.51 11.61 6.66
CA LEU A 619 7.10 12.11 7.90
C LEU A 619 7.41 10.97 8.87
N THR A 620 7.50 9.72 8.38
CA THR A 620 7.79 8.56 9.23
C THR A 620 9.13 8.70 9.95
N ASN A 621 9.20 8.13 11.15
CA ASN A 621 10.42 8.13 11.97
C ASN A 621 10.99 9.54 12.21
N ASN A 622 10.17 10.44 12.75
CA ASN A 622 10.55 11.77 13.21
C ASN A 622 10.18 11.96 14.70
N ASP A 623 10.40 13.16 15.23
CA ASP A 623 10.14 13.52 16.64
C ASP A 623 8.86 14.37 16.79
N LEU A 624 7.89 14.24 15.87
CA LEU A 624 6.68 15.05 15.87
C LEU A 624 5.81 14.77 17.09
N GLY A 625 5.49 15.82 17.85
CA GLY A 625 4.57 15.77 19.00
C GLY A 625 3.11 15.98 18.61
N THR A 626 2.87 16.79 17.59
CA THR A 626 1.54 17.16 17.06
C THR A 626 1.60 17.34 15.55
N LEU A 627 0.41 17.40 14.92
CA LEU A 627 0.25 17.83 13.54
C LEU A 627 -0.59 19.10 13.49
N PRO A 628 -0.27 20.07 12.63
CA PRO A 628 -1.04 21.30 12.51
C PRO A 628 -2.41 21.01 11.88
N PRO A 629 -3.50 21.64 12.37
CA PRO A 629 -4.84 21.48 11.82
C PRO A 629 -4.93 21.83 10.33
N GLU A 630 -4.10 22.78 9.86
CA GLU A 630 -4.00 23.25 8.49
C GLU A 630 -3.63 22.14 7.50
N LEU A 631 -2.98 21.08 7.97
CA LEU A 631 -2.73 19.88 7.16
C LEU A 631 -4.04 19.25 6.66
N GLY A 632 -5.14 19.40 7.40
CA GLY A 632 -6.48 18.97 7.00
C GLY A 632 -7.03 19.71 5.77
N LEU A 633 -6.44 20.82 5.33
CA LEU A 633 -6.82 21.56 4.13
C LEU A 633 -6.30 20.91 2.83
N LEU A 634 -5.32 20.00 2.92
CA LEU A 634 -4.75 19.31 1.77
C LEU A 634 -5.72 18.23 1.24
N THR A 635 -6.67 18.64 0.40
CA THR A 635 -7.73 17.75 -0.12
C THR A 635 -7.23 16.71 -1.12
N ARG A 636 -6.06 16.94 -1.73
CA ARG A 636 -5.42 16.02 -2.68
C ARG A 636 -4.56 14.95 -2.03
N LEU A 637 -4.18 15.14 -0.75
CA LEU A 637 -3.26 14.24 -0.05
C LEU A 637 -3.86 12.83 0.10
N ARG A 638 -3.26 11.87 -0.59
CA ARG A 638 -3.71 10.46 -0.62
C ARG A 638 -2.99 9.60 0.39
N TRP A 639 -1.75 9.92 0.66
CA TRP A 639 -0.93 9.18 1.60
C TRP A 639 -0.14 10.10 2.53
N LEU A 640 -0.26 9.85 3.84
CA LEU A 640 0.41 10.55 4.90
C LEU A 640 1.08 9.54 5.84
N GLY A 641 2.40 9.40 5.74
CA GLY A 641 3.21 8.57 6.64
C GLY A 641 3.57 9.36 7.90
N VAL A 642 3.15 8.88 9.06
CA VAL A 642 3.44 9.49 10.37
C VAL A 642 3.87 8.46 11.41
N GLU A 643 4.05 7.21 11.01
CA GLU A 643 4.51 6.13 11.88
C GLU A 643 5.89 6.45 12.45
N GLY A 644 6.19 5.95 13.65
CA GLY A 644 7.46 6.22 14.32
C GLY A 644 7.58 7.61 14.94
N ASN A 645 6.48 8.41 15.03
CA ASN A 645 6.42 9.70 15.71
C ASN A 645 5.74 9.60 17.09
N MET A 646 5.98 10.59 17.97
CA MET A 646 5.39 10.66 19.29
C MET A 646 4.11 11.51 19.32
N LEU A 647 3.15 11.24 18.44
CA LEU A 647 1.91 12.03 18.32
C LEU A 647 0.97 11.80 19.52
N ARG A 648 1.25 12.46 20.64
CA ARG A 648 0.50 12.29 21.92
C ARG A 648 -0.90 12.90 21.90
N MET A 649 -1.13 13.89 21.07
CA MET A 649 -2.40 14.64 20.99
C MET A 649 -3.43 14.00 20.06
N ILE A 650 -3.04 13.00 19.29
CA ILE A 650 -3.90 12.30 18.34
C ILE A 650 -4.11 10.88 18.84
N ARG A 651 -5.37 10.46 18.98
CA ARG A 651 -5.69 9.10 19.43
C ARG A 651 -5.23 8.08 18.40
N ARG A 652 -4.56 7.01 18.83
CA ARG A 652 -4.08 5.93 17.97
C ARG A 652 -5.11 5.39 16.95
N PRO A 653 -6.39 5.15 17.33
CA PRO A 653 -7.39 4.70 16.37
C PRO A 653 -7.66 5.66 15.19
N VAL A 654 -7.36 6.96 15.34
CA VAL A 654 -7.50 7.93 14.24
C VAL A 654 -6.37 7.73 13.23
N ILE A 655 -5.14 7.51 13.72
CA ILE A 655 -3.97 7.25 12.86
C ILE A 655 -4.13 5.90 12.13
N GLU A 656 -4.60 4.86 12.83
CA GLU A 656 -4.80 3.51 12.28
C GLU A 656 -5.90 3.43 11.21
N ARG A 657 -6.84 4.37 11.19
CA ARG A 657 -7.87 4.48 10.13
C ARG A 657 -7.34 5.07 8.82
N GLY A 658 -6.09 5.50 8.81
CA GLY A 658 -5.39 5.98 7.62
C GLY A 658 -5.55 7.48 7.33
N THR A 659 -4.93 7.90 6.22
CA THR A 659 -4.75 9.30 5.84
C THR A 659 -6.05 10.10 5.86
N LYS A 660 -7.11 9.59 5.26
CA LYS A 660 -8.39 10.31 5.14
C LYS A 660 -9.00 10.64 6.50
N ALA A 661 -9.05 9.67 7.41
CA ALA A 661 -9.59 9.87 8.76
C ALA A 661 -8.74 10.84 9.58
N LEU A 662 -7.43 10.83 9.39
CA LEU A 662 -6.51 11.74 10.05
C LEU A 662 -6.68 13.18 9.55
N LEU A 663 -6.84 13.38 8.25
CA LEU A 663 -7.10 14.70 7.66
C LEU A 663 -8.46 15.27 8.07
N GLU A 664 -9.51 14.44 8.10
CA GLU A 664 -10.83 14.83 8.60
C GLU A 664 -10.75 15.27 10.08
N TYR A 665 -10.10 14.48 10.92
CA TYR A 665 -9.87 14.83 12.33
C TYR A 665 -9.12 16.15 12.52
N LEU A 666 -8.13 16.44 11.68
CA LEU A 666 -7.39 17.69 11.72
C LEU A 666 -8.23 18.87 11.23
N ARG A 667 -9.04 18.67 10.19
CA ARG A 667 -9.95 19.68 9.66
C ARG A 667 -11.00 20.12 10.69
N ASP A 668 -11.53 19.18 11.49
CA ASP A 668 -12.48 19.47 12.56
C ASP A 668 -11.88 20.31 13.69
N LYS A 669 -10.55 20.44 13.74
CA LYS A 669 -9.83 21.28 14.71
C LYS A 669 -9.44 22.66 14.17
N LEU A 670 -9.73 22.96 12.91
CA LEU A 670 -9.50 24.29 12.37
C LEU A 670 -10.37 25.33 13.11
N PRO A 671 -9.83 26.53 13.40
CA PRO A 671 -10.63 27.64 13.92
C PRO A 671 -11.75 28.02 12.95
N GLU A 672 -12.91 28.44 13.47
CA GLU A 672 -14.09 28.82 12.65
C GLU A 672 -13.78 29.89 11.60
N SER A 673 -12.74 30.69 11.81
CA SER A 673 -12.27 31.72 10.86
C SER A 673 -11.71 31.14 9.54
N PHE A 674 -11.36 29.85 9.47
CA PHE A 674 -10.85 29.18 8.27
C PHE A 674 -11.95 28.47 7.43
N VAL A 675 -13.17 28.36 7.96
CA VAL A 675 -14.27 27.60 7.32
C VAL A 675 -15.09 28.45 6.33
N VAL A 676 -14.80 29.76 6.21
CA VAL A 676 -15.62 30.73 5.43
C VAL A 676 -14.88 31.33 4.22
N SER A 677 -13.80 30.70 3.75
CA SER A 677 -13.16 31.21 2.51
C SER A 677 -13.05 30.11 1.45
#